data_39a4b071353d92912ca8a23365517813
#
_entry.id   39a4b071353d92912ca8a23365517813
#
_cell.length_a   1.000
_cell.length_b   1.000
_cell.length_c   1.000
_cell.angle_alpha   90.00
_cell.angle_beta   90.00
_cell.angle_gamma   90.00
#
_symmetry.space_group_name_H-M   'P 1'
#
loop_
_entity.id
_entity.type
_entity.pdbx_description
1 polymer ?
#
loop_
_entity_poly.entity_id
_entity_poly.type
_entity_poly.pdbx_seq_one_letter_code
_entity_poly.pdbx_strand_id
1 'polypeptide(L)'
;VMAREVNKGSLSIHCGHTDFYGVRNVGWAQLVSGDNQELHDLVAVATKVTEVRLVMLPCMVIGDGFIKSHALENIKLLSDSFLRHFVGPANRLYQPDFEQRYLAGTFTDNDLTMEGQVAQDLAYRFFKRCFVATMDMMNKILGTNYKVVECYRTEDADMVLMIMGSGAGVVKDVIDYYRETKGLKVGLVRPVLFTPPCYEELAYGVRNAKIITVLERSGMAHNQLLMADIQTALQVSNRAGREGKKEHRVYGRQDMPTLLHGVYGLGSKDFNKYDVAAAIENMRACLEDKRGQFHRDFFVGIEGPYTLKAKQLPDYQERELGMTFIGIGAEGVKTALETAALVYAQDKGDGCKYIQSGARYGAARKGSAVFMNMRISNHPIRNSSELTEHDVLAFFNEKFASGHILQEYVRGLKQHGLFVINSSRSSDEILASFPSQVQELIAERQINLMAVDATRAALKHLNRNLPGAAILGLINKEKQILAEEEFETRLKGIFKEKLGVKKGKEVIDSNITLLKYGAAIASSGSPTELVQGIDTTCVPYEVAEPENFGQNHKAAGLPVALAEKDELGTIKPVNLMENYRETFHENIVQPIVEGKKVPWDKFLSVVPAATSRYRDMSHVGSMLPVYDASKCTSCGLCATCCPDSALYSTITDHPIPEAAKRYFRIFKKPPKGVPWERFAMNIDVIPGACKGCAICANVCPTDALKMVDKMNVTEADFLPDKYKDFDKTLEAAFHVSNMALNQQVLFVFSKLYPGRHTLCPGCSEGTIGLLTFFAAESLRNNPQGIATFYQGIKVLSEQSRRAIDHMLDHGFNIYTINATGCSEVSELANPFNDRIYQAGHYGFGTASAAALGAKFSLDQAYLNGFSEVLSKIIVFAGDGAIYDIGNGPFNYALGENYDITWVIYNNEGYMNTGAQKSGATRYGCDRSTSPIGQVYGGKTTLHRRIVSQAMGISHVYAAKLSIDNPFYAIKILKEAIAYSGPSVVEFFSACPQGHQTHDWAGPLISRMM
;
A
#
# COMPACT_ATOMS: atom_id res chain seq x y z
N VAL A 1 -4.96 -12.05 14.84
CA VAL A 1 -4.27 -10.77 14.57
C VAL A 1 -3.30 -10.96 13.43
N MET A 2 -3.32 -10.08 12.44
CA MET A 2 -2.34 -10.03 11.35
C MET A 2 -1.35 -8.90 11.64
N ALA A 3 -0.12 -9.29 12.00
CA ALA A 3 0.91 -8.37 12.48
C ALA A 3 1.29 -7.30 11.44
N ARG A 4 1.43 -6.07 11.88
CA ARG A 4 1.76 -4.89 11.09
C ARG A 4 2.89 -4.10 11.73
N GLU A 5 3.58 -3.33 10.91
CA GLU A 5 4.60 -2.41 11.40
C GLU A 5 3.97 -1.09 11.84
N VAL A 6 4.41 -0.60 12.99
CA VAL A 6 4.08 0.73 13.50
C VAL A 6 5.34 1.57 13.48
N ASN A 7 5.53 2.33 12.42
CA ASN A 7 6.70 3.18 12.24
C ASN A 7 6.51 4.55 12.87
N LYS A 8 7.59 5.06 13.43
CA LYS A 8 7.67 6.44 13.88
C LYS A 8 7.85 7.34 12.65
N GLY A 9 6.87 8.17 12.37
CA GLY A 9 6.91 9.17 11.29
C GLY A 9 6.20 8.78 9.99
N SER A 10 5.99 7.48 9.69
CA SER A 10 5.16 7.03 8.58
C SER A 10 4.35 5.80 8.97
N LEU A 11 3.10 5.73 8.49
CA LEU A 11 2.27 4.55 8.68
C LEU A 11 2.60 3.49 7.64
N SER A 12 2.67 2.24 8.06
CA SER A 12 2.81 1.10 7.17
C SER A 12 1.71 0.08 7.43
N ILE A 13 1.10 -0.43 6.37
CA ILE A 13 0.15 -1.54 6.44
C ILE A 13 0.84 -2.89 6.29
N HIS A 14 2.14 -2.87 5.99
CA HIS A 14 2.94 -4.06 5.74
C HIS A 14 3.43 -4.71 7.03
N CYS A 15 3.96 -5.92 6.91
CA CYS A 15 4.34 -6.75 8.05
C CYS A 15 5.47 -6.15 8.89
N GLY A 16 5.27 -6.22 10.18
CA GLY A 16 6.23 -6.00 11.25
C GLY A 16 5.69 -6.61 12.53
N HIS A 17 6.47 -6.65 13.60
CA HIS A 17 6.05 -7.22 14.88
C HIS A 17 5.82 -6.15 15.95
N THR A 18 5.96 -4.87 15.63
CA THR A 18 5.89 -3.78 16.60
C THR A 18 4.51 -3.56 17.20
N ASP A 19 3.43 -3.90 16.50
CA ASP A 19 2.06 -3.75 17.00
C ASP A 19 1.75 -4.69 18.17
N PHE A 20 1.99 -5.99 18.01
CA PHE A 20 1.75 -6.94 19.11
C PHE A 20 2.86 -6.91 20.19
N TYR A 21 4.07 -6.47 19.84
CA TYR A 21 5.11 -6.17 20.82
C TYR A 21 4.66 -5.05 21.78
N GLY A 22 4.07 -3.99 21.24
CA GLY A 22 3.58 -2.86 22.00
C GLY A 22 2.45 -3.20 23.01
N VAL A 23 1.71 -4.28 22.72
CA VAL A 23 0.61 -4.76 23.59
C VAL A 23 0.96 -6.05 24.35
N ARG A 24 2.23 -6.37 24.48
CA ARG A 24 2.68 -7.59 25.19
C ARG A 24 2.21 -7.66 26.65
N ASN A 25 2.14 -6.50 27.31
CA ASN A 25 1.89 -6.39 28.75
C ASN A 25 0.45 -5.95 29.10
N VAL A 26 -0.52 -6.10 28.16
CA VAL A 26 -1.91 -5.66 28.39
C VAL A 26 -2.83 -6.78 28.90
N GLY A 27 -2.28 -7.89 29.34
CA GLY A 27 -3.06 -8.97 29.95
C GLY A 27 -3.57 -10.03 28.97
N TRP A 28 -3.04 -10.11 27.74
CA TRP A 28 -3.41 -11.11 26.72
C TRP A 28 -2.32 -12.14 26.54
N ALA A 29 -2.70 -13.41 26.39
CA ALA A 29 -1.78 -14.42 25.87
C ALA A 29 -1.52 -14.18 24.38
N GLN A 30 -0.31 -14.48 23.90
CA GLN A 30 0.07 -14.26 22.51
C GLN A 30 0.73 -15.49 21.90
N LEU A 31 0.18 -15.98 20.80
CA LEU A 31 0.67 -17.12 20.02
C LEU A 31 1.08 -16.61 18.64
N VAL A 32 2.28 -16.98 18.17
CA VAL A 32 2.82 -16.56 16.86
C VAL A 32 3.00 -17.76 15.95
N SER A 33 2.24 -17.83 14.86
CA SER A 33 2.29 -18.93 13.89
C SER A 33 3.43 -18.77 12.89
N GLY A 34 3.98 -19.89 12.44
CA GLY A 34 4.99 -19.95 11.37
C GLY A 34 4.38 -20.06 9.97
N ASP A 35 3.22 -20.70 9.84
CA ASP A 35 2.52 -20.90 8.58
C ASP A 35 0.99 -20.83 8.75
N ASN A 36 0.25 -20.95 7.65
CA ASN A 36 -1.21 -20.85 7.66
C ASN A 36 -1.90 -22.09 8.26
N GLN A 37 -1.28 -23.28 8.18
CA GLN A 37 -1.81 -24.46 8.84
C GLN A 37 -1.74 -24.33 10.36
N GLU A 38 -0.56 -23.92 10.86
CA GLU A 38 -0.39 -23.66 12.29
C GLU A 38 -1.32 -22.53 12.77
N LEU A 39 -1.48 -21.46 11.98
CA LEU A 39 -2.40 -20.36 12.30
C LEU A 39 -3.84 -20.88 12.49
N HIS A 40 -4.31 -21.72 11.56
CA HIS A 40 -5.64 -22.33 11.61
C HIS A 40 -5.81 -23.23 12.84
N ASP A 41 -4.83 -24.10 13.13
CA ASP A 41 -4.92 -25.07 14.19
C ASP A 41 -4.79 -24.42 15.57
N LEU A 42 -3.92 -23.41 15.72
CA LEU A 42 -3.74 -22.65 16.95
C LEU A 42 -5.01 -21.91 17.38
N VAL A 43 -5.88 -21.50 16.45
CA VAL A 43 -7.19 -20.89 16.82
C VAL A 43 -8.04 -21.86 17.61
N ALA A 44 -8.10 -23.13 17.21
CA ALA A 44 -8.86 -24.15 17.94
C ALA A 44 -8.25 -24.42 19.32
N VAL A 45 -6.91 -24.50 19.41
CA VAL A 45 -6.19 -24.68 20.69
C VAL A 45 -6.42 -23.48 21.60
N ALA A 46 -6.25 -22.26 21.09
CA ALA A 46 -6.45 -21.03 21.85
C ALA A 46 -7.88 -20.93 22.39
N THR A 47 -8.88 -21.21 21.55
CA THR A 47 -10.30 -21.20 21.96
C THR A 47 -10.55 -22.17 23.11
N LYS A 48 -10.05 -23.40 23.01
CA LYS A 48 -10.21 -24.39 24.10
C LYS A 48 -9.56 -23.93 25.40
N VAL A 49 -8.35 -23.38 25.34
CA VAL A 49 -7.58 -22.99 26.53
C VAL A 49 -8.18 -21.75 27.20
N THR A 50 -8.61 -20.76 26.43
CA THR A 50 -9.21 -19.53 26.96
C THR A 50 -10.58 -19.78 27.63
N GLU A 51 -11.25 -20.88 27.31
CA GLU A 51 -12.52 -21.27 27.91
C GLU A 51 -12.34 -22.09 29.21
N VAL A 52 -11.09 -22.38 29.62
CA VAL A 52 -10.82 -23.11 30.88
C VAL A 52 -11.06 -22.19 32.08
N ARG A 53 -11.81 -22.66 33.05
CA ARG A 53 -12.24 -21.95 34.27
C ARG A 53 -11.13 -21.25 35.04
N LEU A 54 -9.91 -21.86 35.08
CA LEU A 54 -8.76 -21.29 35.78
C LEU A 54 -7.90 -20.40 34.92
N VAL A 55 -8.21 -20.28 33.63
CA VAL A 55 -7.48 -19.46 32.66
C VAL A 55 -8.24 -18.18 32.38
N MET A 56 -9.33 -18.24 31.65
CA MET A 56 -10.18 -17.11 31.25
C MET A 56 -9.41 -15.87 30.81
N LEU A 57 -8.22 -16.04 30.21
CA LEU A 57 -7.41 -14.97 29.65
C LEU A 57 -7.75 -14.79 28.18
N PRO A 58 -7.85 -13.58 27.67
CA PRO A 58 -7.92 -13.35 26.24
C PRO A 58 -6.64 -13.78 25.55
N CYS A 59 -6.74 -14.27 24.31
CA CYS A 59 -5.58 -14.75 23.55
C CYS A 59 -5.56 -14.16 22.14
N MET A 60 -4.38 -13.74 21.70
CA MET A 60 -4.10 -13.35 20.31
C MET A 60 -3.41 -14.50 19.60
N VAL A 61 -4.00 -14.99 18.51
CA VAL A 61 -3.30 -15.84 17.54
C VAL A 61 -2.83 -14.95 16.41
N ILE A 62 -1.53 -14.91 16.16
CA ILE A 62 -0.84 -13.91 15.36
C ILE A 62 -0.22 -14.57 14.14
N GLY A 63 -0.49 -14.00 12.96
CA GLY A 63 0.16 -14.34 11.70
C GLY A 63 0.77 -13.10 11.06
N ASP A 64 1.82 -13.29 10.26
CA ASP A 64 2.49 -12.22 9.53
C ASP A 64 1.59 -11.63 8.45
N GLY A 65 1.19 -10.38 8.63
CA GLY A 65 0.34 -9.66 7.70
C GLY A 65 1.01 -9.44 6.34
N PHE A 66 0.22 -9.42 5.26
CA PHE A 66 0.64 -9.45 3.87
C PHE A 66 1.37 -10.74 3.44
N ILE A 67 2.27 -11.29 4.26
CA ILE A 67 3.01 -12.52 3.93
C ILE A 67 2.08 -13.73 4.03
N LYS A 68 1.36 -13.89 5.14
CA LYS A 68 0.43 -15.01 5.35
C LYS A 68 -1.00 -14.67 4.95
N SER A 69 -1.47 -13.46 5.23
CA SER A 69 -2.85 -13.07 4.93
C SER A 69 -3.14 -12.90 3.42
N HIS A 70 -2.13 -12.86 2.57
CA HIS A 70 -2.24 -12.72 1.12
C HIS A 70 -1.58 -13.87 0.35
N ALA A 71 -1.16 -14.92 1.06
CA ALA A 71 -0.70 -16.17 0.48
C ALA A 71 -1.87 -17.15 0.32
N LEU A 72 -1.83 -17.95 -0.74
CA LEU A 72 -2.61 -19.16 -0.88
C LEU A 72 -1.70 -20.35 -0.60
N GLU A 73 -2.11 -21.21 0.32
CA GLU A 73 -1.39 -22.40 0.72
C GLU A 73 -2.37 -23.56 0.89
N ASN A 74 -1.92 -24.79 0.68
CA ASN A 74 -2.73 -25.96 1.01
C ASN A 74 -2.81 -26.08 2.53
N ILE A 75 -4.02 -26.13 3.07
CA ILE A 75 -4.29 -26.41 4.48
C ILE A 75 -5.30 -27.54 4.62
N LYS A 76 -5.18 -28.29 5.69
CA LYS A 76 -6.17 -29.29 6.12
C LYS A 76 -7.14 -28.61 7.05
N LEU A 77 -8.39 -28.49 6.63
CA LEU A 77 -9.44 -27.89 7.46
C LEU A 77 -9.89 -28.87 8.53
N LEU A 78 -10.03 -28.40 9.75
CA LEU A 78 -10.68 -29.11 10.83
C LEU A 78 -12.19 -29.15 10.57
N SER A 79 -12.80 -30.32 10.63
CA SER A 79 -14.26 -30.43 10.43
C SER A 79 -15.02 -29.83 11.60
N ASP A 80 -16.26 -29.38 11.35
CA ASP A 80 -17.14 -28.84 12.39
C ASP A 80 -17.39 -29.85 13.53
N SER A 81 -17.50 -31.16 13.19
CA SER A 81 -17.62 -32.23 14.18
C SER A 81 -16.39 -32.33 15.06
N PHE A 82 -15.19 -32.29 14.47
CA PHE A 82 -13.94 -32.26 15.21
C PHE A 82 -13.87 -31.03 16.14
N LEU A 83 -14.13 -29.84 15.62
CA LEU A 83 -14.06 -28.59 16.39
C LEU A 83 -15.02 -28.62 17.59
N ARG A 84 -16.25 -29.09 17.41
CA ARG A 84 -17.24 -29.21 18.51
C ARG A 84 -16.76 -30.17 19.60
N HIS A 85 -16.17 -31.29 19.26
CA HIS A 85 -15.65 -32.28 20.23
C HIS A 85 -14.32 -31.82 20.84
N PHE A 86 -13.40 -31.27 20.06
CA PHE A 86 -12.09 -30.83 20.53
C PHE A 86 -12.19 -29.63 21.47
N VAL A 87 -12.88 -28.58 21.07
CA VAL A 87 -13.08 -27.37 21.89
C VAL A 87 -13.97 -27.73 23.09
N GLY A 88 -15.08 -28.46 22.84
CA GLY A 88 -16.05 -28.83 23.86
C GLY A 88 -16.90 -27.64 24.34
N PRO A 89 -17.74 -27.83 25.33
CA PRO A 89 -18.50 -26.75 25.93
C PRO A 89 -17.61 -25.81 26.73
N ALA A 90 -17.96 -24.51 26.74
CA ALA A 90 -17.28 -23.53 27.57
C ALA A 90 -17.37 -23.90 29.05
N ASN A 91 -16.21 -23.90 29.71
CA ASN A 91 -16.10 -24.16 31.16
C ASN A 91 -15.61 -22.93 31.89
N ARG A 92 -16.41 -21.86 31.82
CA ARG A 92 -16.07 -20.55 32.39
C ARG A 92 -16.44 -20.50 33.88
N LEU A 93 -15.72 -19.69 34.64
CA LEU A 93 -16.01 -19.41 36.04
C LEU A 93 -17.34 -18.63 36.20
N TYR A 94 -17.57 -17.72 35.26
CA TYR A 94 -18.80 -16.93 35.15
C TYR A 94 -19.13 -16.70 33.66
N GLN A 95 -20.42 -16.58 33.40
CA GLN A 95 -20.94 -16.26 32.06
C GLN A 95 -22.13 -15.33 32.20
N PRO A 96 -22.51 -14.56 31.16
CA PRO A 96 -23.74 -13.79 31.20
C PRO A 96 -24.92 -14.69 31.54
N ASP A 97 -25.59 -14.42 32.67
CA ASP A 97 -26.73 -15.14 33.18
C ASP A 97 -27.75 -14.13 33.74
N PHE A 98 -29.01 -14.22 33.34
CA PHE A 98 -30.05 -13.32 33.78
C PHE A 98 -30.50 -13.62 35.23
N GLU A 99 -30.26 -14.82 35.72
CA GLU A 99 -30.54 -15.21 37.10
C GLU A 99 -29.37 -14.90 38.03
N GLN A 100 -28.16 -15.21 37.63
CA GLN A 100 -26.91 -14.91 38.35
C GLN A 100 -26.23 -13.68 37.71
N ARG A 101 -26.60 -12.51 38.19
CA ARG A 101 -26.18 -11.24 37.58
C ARG A 101 -24.79 -10.85 38.09
N TYR A 102 -23.82 -10.81 37.16
CA TYR A 102 -22.45 -10.34 37.45
C TYR A 102 -22.20 -8.99 36.76
N LEU A 103 -21.37 -8.13 37.38
CA LEU A 103 -20.79 -6.94 36.80
C LEU A 103 -19.34 -7.26 36.40
N ALA A 104 -19.04 -7.28 35.13
CA ALA A 104 -17.69 -7.43 34.61
C ALA A 104 -17.10 -6.07 34.26
N GLY A 105 -15.77 -5.90 34.37
CA GLY A 105 -15.09 -4.65 34.07
C GLY A 105 -15.34 -3.55 35.12
N THR A 106 -15.40 -3.94 36.40
CA THR A 106 -15.60 -3.04 37.53
C THR A 106 -14.42 -2.08 37.65
N PHE A 107 -14.70 -0.87 38.12
CA PHE A 107 -13.68 0.02 38.63
C PHE A 107 -13.14 -0.56 39.95
N THR A 108 -11.83 -0.71 40.07
CA THR A 108 -11.15 -1.20 41.25
C THR A 108 -10.32 -0.07 41.88
N ASP A 109 -10.45 0.07 43.17
CA ASP A 109 -9.63 0.99 43.98
C ASP A 109 -8.33 0.33 44.45
N ASN A 110 -7.55 1.07 45.22
CA ASN A 110 -6.24 0.65 45.75
C ASN A 110 -6.28 -0.70 46.49
N ASP A 111 -7.38 -0.99 47.12
CA ASP A 111 -7.53 -2.16 48.03
C ASP A 111 -7.58 -3.50 47.27
N LEU A 112 -7.90 -3.50 45.94
CA LEU A 112 -8.11 -4.75 45.16
C LEU A 112 -7.32 -4.79 43.88
N THR A 113 -6.62 -3.74 43.48
CA THR A 113 -5.89 -3.71 42.19
C THR A 113 -4.74 -4.71 42.17
N MET A 114 -3.97 -4.82 43.27
CA MET A 114 -2.86 -5.77 43.38
C MET A 114 -3.33 -7.22 43.38
N GLU A 115 -4.41 -7.51 44.12
CA GLU A 115 -5.03 -8.85 44.17
C GLU A 115 -5.53 -9.29 42.79
N GLY A 116 -6.14 -8.37 42.04
CA GLY A 116 -6.53 -8.61 40.65
C GLY A 116 -5.35 -8.93 39.75
N GLN A 117 -4.23 -8.22 39.88
CA GLN A 117 -3.00 -8.51 39.14
C GLN A 117 -2.41 -9.88 39.51
N VAL A 118 -2.38 -10.24 40.81
CA VAL A 118 -1.92 -11.57 41.25
C VAL A 118 -2.80 -12.68 40.68
N ALA A 119 -4.12 -12.47 40.62
CA ALA A 119 -5.05 -13.44 40.02
C ALA A 119 -4.75 -13.62 38.52
N GLN A 120 -4.44 -12.54 37.82
CA GLN A 120 -4.06 -12.60 36.39
C GLN A 120 -2.71 -13.35 36.20
N ASP A 121 -1.72 -13.13 37.05
CA ASP A 121 -0.44 -13.85 37.01
C ASP A 121 -0.61 -15.36 37.24
N LEU A 122 -1.51 -15.75 38.11
CA LEU A 122 -1.89 -17.15 38.32
C LEU A 122 -2.56 -17.73 37.07
N ALA A 123 -3.45 -16.98 36.43
CA ALA A 123 -4.09 -17.39 35.19
C ALA A 123 -3.08 -17.63 34.05
N TYR A 124 -2.02 -16.82 33.92
CA TYR A 124 -0.93 -17.05 32.96
C TYR A 124 -0.16 -18.36 33.23
N ARG A 125 0.08 -18.71 34.49
CA ARG A 125 0.72 -20.00 34.86
C ARG A 125 -0.17 -21.19 34.47
N PHE A 126 -1.47 -21.07 34.67
CA PHE A 126 -2.45 -22.09 34.23
C PHE A 126 -2.57 -22.11 32.71
N PHE A 127 -2.57 -20.96 32.05
CA PHE A 127 -2.61 -20.87 30.59
C PHE A 127 -1.53 -21.76 29.95
N LYS A 128 -0.24 -21.56 30.29
CA LYS A 128 0.86 -22.35 29.75
C LYS A 128 0.64 -23.86 29.93
N ARG A 129 0.22 -24.31 31.12
CA ARG A 129 -0.04 -25.74 31.40
C ARG A 129 -1.18 -26.29 30.56
N CYS A 130 -2.29 -25.58 30.49
CA CYS A 130 -3.45 -25.98 29.69
C CYS A 130 -3.12 -25.97 28.21
N PHE A 131 -2.34 -24.99 27.76
CA PHE A 131 -1.90 -24.86 26.37
C PHE A 131 -1.05 -26.03 25.93
N VAL A 132 -0.03 -26.41 26.70
CA VAL A 132 0.81 -27.59 26.44
C VAL A 132 -0.03 -28.85 26.36
N ALA A 133 -0.90 -29.10 27.35
CA ALA A 133 -1.75 -30.27 27.37
C ALA A 133 -2.72 -30.33 26.17
N THR A 134 -3.26 -29.18 25.77
CA THR A 134 -4.17 -29.09 24.63
C THR A 134 -3.43 -29.28 23.30
N MET A 135 -2.22 -28.75 23.16
CA MET A 135 -1.35 -29.01 22.00
C MET A 135 -0.96 -30.48 21.90
N ASP A 136 -0.60 -31.12 23.01
CA ASP A 136 -0.28 -32.57 23.02
C ASP A 136 -1.50 -33.43 22.63
N MET A 137 -2.71 -33.01 23.04
CA MET A 137 -3.95 -33.64 22.61
C MET A 137 -4.13 -33.49 21.10
N MET A 138 -3.98 -32.26 20.55
CA MET A 138 -4.08 -32.01 19.13
C MET A 138 -3.06 -32.79 18.32
N ASN A 139 -1.80 -32.79 18.78
CA ASN A 139 -0.71 -33.54 18.16
C ASN A 139 -1.03 -35.05 18.06
N LYS A 140 -1.58 -35.65 19.11
CA LYS A 140 -1.96 -37.07 19.11
C LYS A 140 -3.07 -37.38 18.13
N ILE A 141 -4.05 -36.45 17.98
CA ILE A 141 -5.22 -36.69 17.12
C ILE A 141 -4.85 -36.45 15.64
N LEU A 142 -4.10 -35.37 15.35
CA LEU A 142 -3.82 -34.96 13.97
C LEU A 142 -2.48 -35.48 13.43
N GLY A 143 -1.64 -36.11 14.28
CA GLY A 143 -0.29 -36.55 13.91
C GLY A 143 0.67 -35.37 13.69
N THR A 144 0.41 -34.21 14.30
CA THR A 144 1.26 -33.01 14.27
C THR A 144 2.31 -33.04 15.40
N ASN A 145 3.23 -32.09 15.41
CA ASN A 145 4.25 -31.98 16.45
C ASN A 145 4.44 -30.51 16.88
N TYR A 146 3.33 -29.83 17.16
CA TYR A 146 3.35 -28.45 17.66
C TYR A 146 3.97 -28.38 19.05
N LYS A 147 4.74 -27.34 19.32
CA LYS A 147 5.41 -27.08 20.60
C LYS A 147 5.28 -25.60 20.99
N VAL A 148 5.35 -25.31 22.28
CA VAL A 148 5.37 -23.90 22.77
C VAL A 148 6.63 -23.16 22.31
N VAL A 149 7.74 -23.87 22.13
CA VAL A 149 8.99 -23.44 21.50
C VAL A 149 9.39 -24.55 20.53
N GLU A 150 9.44 -24.24 19.26
CA GLU A 150 9.94 -25.16 18.26
C GLU A 150 11.46 -25.14 18.25
N CYS A 151 12.07 -26.35 18.41
CA CYS A 151 13.50 -26.54 18.29
C CYS A 151 13.76 -27.41 17.05
N TYR A 152 14.45 -26.87 16.07
CA TYR A 152 14.77 -27.55 14.82
C TYR A 152 16.27 -27.77 14.71
N ARG A 153 16.71 -29.02 14.72
CA ARG A 153 18.12 -29.43 14.64
C ARG A 153 19.04 -28.74 15.67
N THR A 154 18.57 -28.55 16.92
CA THR A 154 19.32 -27.86 17.97
C THR A 154 20.12 -28.76 18.86
N GLU A 155 19.95 -30.10 18.77
CA GLU A 155 20.52 -31.10 19.69
C GLU A 155 22.06 -31.07 19.71
N ASP A 156 22.67 -30.76 18.57
CA ASP A 156 24.14 -30.73 18.40
C ASP A 156 24.62 -29.39 17.82
N ALA A 157 23.76 -28.35 17.84
CA ALA A 157 24.01 -27.08 17.17
C ALA A 157 25.00 -26.20 17.96
N ASP A 158 26.12 -25.83 17.34
CA ASP A 158 27.05 -24.81 17.84
C ASP A 158 26.52 -23.39 17.59
N MET A 159 25.70 -23.21 16.55
CA MET A 159 25.09 -21.96 16.13
C MET A 159 23.57 -22.11 16.09
N VAL A 160 22.83 -21.19 16.72
CA VAL A 160 21.38 -21.23 16.74
C VAL A 160 20.83 -19.90 16.26
N LEU A 161 19.95 -19.97 15.25
CA LEU A 161 19.11 -18.83 14.85
C LEU A 161 17.83 -18.85 15.69
N MET A 162 17.44 -17.69 16.22
CA MET A 162 16.16 -17.51 16.90
C MET A 162 15.31 -16.52 16.11
N ILE A 163 14.07 -16.91 15.74
CA ILE A 163 13.18 -16.11 14.91
C ILE A 163 11.72 -16.41 15.27
N MET A 164 10.80 -15.48 15.00
CA MET A 164 9.36 -15.72 15.05
C MET A 164 8.69 -15.55 13.69
N GLY A 165 7.49 -16.14 13.55
CA GLY A 165 6.64 -15.94 12.38
C GLY A 165 7.10 -16.70 11.14
N SER A 166 6.70 -16.18 9.99
CA SER A 166 6.84 -16.83 8.68
C SER A 166 8.27 -17.02 8.19
N GLY A 167 9.23 -16.27 8.71
CA GLY A 167 10.65 -16.42 8.35
C GLY A 167 11.27 -17.76 8.73
N ALA A 168 10.66 -18.49 9.65
CA ALA A 168 11.19 -19.78 10.12
C ALA A 168 11.28 -20.84 9.02
N GLY A 169 10.38 -20.84 8.04
CA GLY A 169 10.39 -21.81 6.92
C GLY A 169 11.65 -21.69 6.08
N VAL A 170 12.00 -20.48 5.69
CA VAL A 170 13.24 -20.17 4.94
C VAL A 170 14.48 -20.60 5.73
N VAL A 171 14.49 -20.29 7.04
CA VAL A 171 15.61 -20.65 7.92
C VAL A 171 15.82 -22.17 7.97
N LYS A 172 14.75 -22.97 8.06
CA LYS A 172 14.82 -24.44 8.07
C LYS A 172 15.47 -24.99 6.80
N ASP A 173 15.05 -24.48 5.63
CA ASP A 173 15.58 -24.92 4.33
C ASP A 173 17.08 -24.63 4.20
N VAL A 174 17.50 -23.43 4.62
CA VAL A 174 18.91 -23.04 4.58
C VAL A 174 19.74 -23.81 5.63
N ILE A 175 19.20 -24.09 6.81
CA ILE A 175 19.86 -24.94 7.81
C ILE A 175 20.12 -26.34 7.25
N ASP A 176 19.12 -26.97 6.61
CA ASP A 176 19.28 -28.29 5.99
C ASP A 176 20.40 -28.26 4.94
N TYR A 177 20.39 -27.24 4.06
CA TYR A 177 21.47 -27.08 3.09
C TYR A 177 22.88 -26.97 3.73
N TYR A 178 23.05 -26.09 4.73
CA TYR A 178 24.35 -25.89 5.36
C TYR A 178 24.82 -27.13 6.11
N ARG A 179 23.92 -27.90 6.74
CA ARG A 179 24.25 -29.17 7.39
C ARG A 179 24.65 -30.24 6.41
N GLU A 180 23.88 -30.41 5.32
CA GLU A 180 24.09 -31.46 4.33
C GLU A 180 25.32 -31.19 3.45
N THR A 181 25.53 -29.93 3.03
CA THR A 181 26.57 -29.61 2.07
C THR A 181 27.88 -29.13 2.72
N LYS A 182 27.81 -28.49 3.88
CA LYS A 182 28.98 -27.86 4.53
C LYS A 182 29.28 -28.41 5.92
N GLY A 183 28.49 -29.35 6.40
CA GLY A 183 28.68 -30.00 7.72
C GLY A 183 28.57 -29.01 8.90
N LEU A 184 27.99 -27.82 8.71
CA LEU A 184 27.87 -26.82 9.78
C LEU A 184 26.74 -27.19 10.73
N LYS A 185 27.03 -27.17 12.03
CA LYS A 185 26.05 -27.48 13.08
C LYS A 185 25.22 -26.27 13.44
N VAL A 186 24.23 -25.98 12.62
CA VAL A 186 23.29 -24.87 12.80
C VAL A 186 21.91 -25.40 13.17
N GLY A 187 21.20 -24.70 14.06
CA GLY A 187 19.83 -25.01 14.47
C GLY A 187 18.93 -23.77 14.51
N LEU A 188 17.63 -24.01 14.71
CA LEU A 188 16.62 -22.96 14.83
C LEU A 188 15.84 -23.13 16.13
N VAL A 189 15.60 -22.01 16.83
CA VAL A 189 14.65 -21.90 17.94
C VAL A 189 13.58 -20.88 17.56
N ARG A 190 12.30 -21.30 17.64
CA ARG A 190 11.14 -20.46 17.31
C ARG A 190 10.13 -20.48 18.45
N PRO A 191 9.94 -19.37 19.18
CA PRO A 191 8.82 -19.23 20.12
C PRO A 191 7.48 -19.25 19.37
N VAL A 192 6.56 -20.13 19.77
CA VAL A 192 5.15 -20.15 19.36
C VAL A 192 4.31 -19.45 20.42
N LEU A 193 4.51 -19.80 21.68
CA LEU A 193 3.94 -19.06 22.80
C LEU A 193 4.88 -17.90 23.17
N PHE A 194 4.50 -16.68 22.80
CA PHE A 194 5.29 -15.49 23.05
C PHE A 194 4.95 -14.83 24.38
N THR A 195 3.66 -14.85 24.77
CA THR A 195 3.20 -14.36 26.09
C THR A 195 2.23 -15.38 26.68
N PRO A 196 2.51 -15.92 27.87
CA PRO A 196 3.71 -15.73 28.71
C PRO A 196 4.97 -16.38 28.10
N PRO A 197 6.16 -15.79 28.29
CA PRO A 197 7.39 -16.33 27.71
C PRO A 197 7.79 -17.67 28.31
N CYS A 198 8.31 -18.56 27.44
CA CYS A 198 8.72 -19.92 27.79
C CYS A 198 10.24 -20.01 28.01
N TYR A 199 10.75 -19.36 29.07
CA TYR A 199 12.19 -19.21 29.30
C TYR A 199 12.93 -20.56 29.45
N GLU A 200 12.31 -21.55 30.12
CA GLU A 200 12.91 -22.87 30.31
C GLU A 200 13.09 -23.61 28.97
N GLU A 201 12.05 -23.57 28.12
CA GLU A 201 12.07 -24.20 26.80
C GLU A 201 13.03 -23.49 25.84
N LEU A 202 13.08 -22.15 25.90
CA LEU A 202 14.04 -21.34 25.15
C LEU A 202 15.48 -21.72 25.55
N ALA A 203 15.77 -21.78 26.86
CA ALA A 203 17.08 -22.15 27.38
C ALA A 203 17.46 -23.56 26.96
N TYR A 204 16.51 -24.51 26.99
CA TYR A 204 16.74 -25.89 26.55
C TYR A 204 17.07 -25.94 25.05
N GLY A 205 16.39 -25.17 24.22
CA GLY A 205 16.60 -25.12 22.77
C GLY A 205 18.00 -24.64 22.38
N VAL A 206 18.61 -23.77 23.19
CA VAL A 206 19.94 -23.19 22.92
C VAL A 206 21.06 -23.75 23.77
N ARG A 207 20.80 -24.81 24.56
CA ARG A 207 21.74 -25.34 25.59
C ARG A 207 23.13 -25.71 25.07
N ASN A 208 23.25 -26.05 23.78
CA ASN A 208 24.52 -26.45 23.17
C ASN A 208 25.15 -25.33 22.32
N ALA A 209 24.44 -24.24 22.14
CA ALA A 209 24.88 -23.14 21.28
C ALA A 209 26.08 -22.39 21.87
N LYS A 210 27.05 -22.08 21.04
CA LYS A 210 28.16 -21.14 21.31
C LYS A 210 27.81 -19.73 20.83
N ILE A 211 26.99 -19.66 19.79
CA ILE A 211 26.52 -18.41 19.22
C ILE A 211 25.01 -18.50 18.99
N ILE A 212 24.30 -17.47 19.39
CA ILE A 212 22.87 -17.31 19.15
C ILE A 212 22.66 -16.02 18.39
N THR A 213 22.06 -16.10 17.23
CA THR A 213 21.61 -14.92 16.48
C THR A 213 20.11 -14.78 16.61
N VAL A 214 19.67 -13.67 17.17
CA VAL A 214 18.24 -13.30 17.27
C VAL A 214 17.88 -12.45 16.07
N LEU A 215 16.94 -12.93 15.26
CA LEU A 215 16.39 -12.21 14.11
C LEU A 215 15.00 -11.66 14.47
N GLU A 216 14.87 -10.34 14.47
CA GLU A 216 13.62 -9.66 14.83
C GLU A 216 13.07 -8.85 13.66
N ARG A 217 11.74 -8.92 13.50
CA ARG A 217 11.00 -8.10 12.52
C ARG A 217 10.49 -6.84 13.22
N SER A 218 11.39 -6.11 13.85
CA SER A 218 11.15 -4.89 14.63
C SER A 218 12.39 -4.00 14.65
N GLY A 219 12.27 -2.78 15.21
CA GLY A 219 13.39 -1.83 15.24
C GLY A 219 14.56 -2.27 16.11
N MET A 220 15.79 -2.04 15.66
CA MET A 220 17.04 -2.47 16.33
C MET A 220 17.25 -1.81 17.69
N ALA A 221 16.92 -0.54 17.85
CA ALA A 221 17.35 0.23 19.01
C ALA A 221 16.40 0.18 20.24
N HIS A 222 15.15 -0.24 20.06
CA HIS A 222 14.13 -0.03 21.10
C HIS A 222 13.06 -1.14 21.23
N ASN A 223 13.10 -2.18 20.40
CA ASN A 223 12.11 -3.25 20.41
C ASN A 223 12.75 -4.65 20.33
N GLN A 224 13.80 -4.87 21.11
CA GLN A 224 14.54 -6.15 21.14
C GLN A 224 13.92 -7.13 22.15
N LEU A 225 12.63 -7.48 21.99
CA LEU A 225 11.93 -8.31 22.98
C LEU A 225 12.40 -9.77 22.95
N LEU A 226 12.66 -10.34 21.76
CA LEU A 226 13.22 -11.69 21.66
C LEU A 226 14.64 -11.76 22.20
N MET A 227 15.45 -10.72 21.96
CA MET A 227 16.78 -10.63 22.53
C MET A 227 16.73 -10.59 24.06
N ALA A 228 15.81 -9.80 24.64
CA ALA A 228 15.59 -9.75 26.07
C ALA A 228 15.12 -11.11 26.63
N ASP A 229 14.23 -11.79 25.91
CA ASP A 229 13.72 -13.10 26.31
C ASP A 229 14.82 -14.17 26.34
N ILE A 230 15.71 -14.23 25.33
CA ILE A 230 16.80 -15.22 25.35
C ILE A 230 17.84 -14.89 26.43
N GLN A 231 18.15 -13.62 26.68
CA GLN A 231 19.01 -13.21 27.78
C GLN A 231 18.43 -13.65 29.13
N THR A 232 17.12 -13.45 29.32
CA THR A 232 16.40 -13.89 30.53
C THR A 232 16.41 -15.43 30.63
N ALA A 233 16.15 -16.12 29.52
CA ALA A 233 16.17 -17.58 29.48
C ALA A 233 17.53 -18.19 29.92
N LEU A 234 18.63 -17.60 29.46
CA LEU A 234 20.00 -18.01 29.89
C LEU A 234 20.22 -17.80 31.39
N GLN A 235 19.69 -16.71 31.97
CA GLN A 235 19.75 -16.45 33.40
C GLN A 235 18.88 -17.41 34.20
N VAL A 236 17.69 -17.73 33.71
CA VAL A 236 16.79 -18.75 34.31
C VAL A 236 17.46 -20.12 34.30
N SER A 237 18.09 -20.51 33.19
CA SER A 237 18.87 -21.75 33.10
C SER A 237 20.00 -21.79 34.13
N ASN A 238 20.78 -20.73 34.23
CA ASN A 238 21.85 -20.63 35.22
C ASN A 238 21.37 -20.82 36.67
N ARG A 239 20.26 -20.20 37.03
CA ARG A 239 19.66 -20.33 38.35
C ARG A 239 19.19 -21.78 38.59
N ALA A 240 18.35 -22.28 37.69
CA ALA A 240 17.78 -23.61 37.79
C ALA A 240 18.87 -24.72 37.85
N GLY A 241 19.92 -24.62 37.03
CA GLY A 241 21.04 -25.54 37.06
C GLY A 241 21.82 -25.52 38.39
N ARG A 242 22.01 -24.32 38.97
CA ARG A 242 22.61 -24.19 40.31
C ARG A 242 21.74 -24.77 41.43
N GLU A 243 20.41 -24.78 41.22
CA GLU A 243 19.46 -25.43 42.13
C GLU A 243 19.36 -26.96 41.90
N GLY A 244 20.19 -27.53 41.03
CA GLY A 244 20.31 -28.97 40.80
C GLY A 244 19.34 -29.55 39.74
N LYS A 245 18.66 -28.74 38.96
CA LYS A 245 17.82 -29.19 37.83
C LYS A 245 18.74 -29.64 36.67
N LYS A 246 18.87 -30.92 36.45
CA LYS A 246 19.84 -31.55 35.52
C LYS A 246 19.65 -31.18 34.06
N GLU A 247 18.44 -30.83 33.65
CA GLU A 247 18.08 -30.37 32.30
C GLU A 247 18.56 -28.96 31.99
N HIS A 248 18.96 -28.18 33.00
CA HIS A 248 19.42 -26.82 32.86
C HIS A 248 20.94 -26.69 32.91
N ARG A 249 21.53 -25.98 31.96
CA ARG A 249 22.96 -25.73 31.90
C ARG A 249 23.35 -24.57 32.82
N VAL A 250 24.38 -24.75 33.60
CA VAL A 250 25.08 -23.67 34.31
C VAL A 250 26.19 -23.16 33.41
N TYR A 251 26.08 -21.92 32.99
CA TYR A 251 27.09 -21.27 32.15
C TYR A 251 28.14 -20.59 33.05
N GLY A 252 29.42 -20.95 32.88
CA GLY A 252 30.54 -20.14 33.35
C GLY A 252 30.69 -18.84 32.52
N ARG A 253 31.55 -17.96 32.97
CA ARG A 253 31.75 -16.67 32.25
C ARG A 253 32.29 -16.87 30.82
N GLN A 254 33.05 -17.93 30.60
CA GLN A 254 33.66 -18.28 29.30
C GLN A 254 32.73 -19.13 28.43
N ASP A 255 31.71 -19.76 29.03
CA ASP A 255 30.79 -20.69 28.35
C ASP A 255 29.48 -20.05 27.90
N MET A 256 29.26 -18.76 28.26
CA MET A 256 28.07 -18.04 27.84
C MET A 256 28.09 -17.85 26.30
N PRO A 257 27.01 -18.21 25.62
CA PRO A 257 26.95 -18.03 24.18
C PRO A 257 27.06 -16.53 23.79
N THR A 258 27.75 -16.26 22.71
CA THR A 258 27.76 -14.92 22.13
C THR A 258 26.40 -14.63 21.48
N LEU A 259 25.80 -13.50 21.82
CA LEU A 259 24.54 -13.06 21.25
C LEU A 259 24.79 -12.06 20.12
N LEU A 260 24.16 -12.30 18.99
CA LEU A 260 24.13 -11.42 17.82
C LEU A 260 22.67 -11.02 17.57
N HIS A 261 22.43 -9.81 17.10
CA HIS A 261 21.11 -9.28 16.82
C HIS A 261 20.98 -8.84 15.36
N GLY A 262 19.98 -9.33 14.66
CA GLY A 262 19.69 -8.98 13.28
C GLY A 262 18.26 -8.52 13.09
N VAL A 263 18.06 -7.50 12.24
CA VAL A 263 16.75 -7.04 11.82
C VAL A 263 16.47 -7.49 10.39
N TYR A 264 15.26 -8.03 10.17
CA TYR A 264 14.87 -8.57 8.88
C TYR A 264 13.43 -8.22 8.53
N GLY A 265 13.09 -8.19 7.25
CA GLY A 265 11.74 -8.29 6.71
C GLY A 265 10.74 -7.22 7.14
N LEU A 266 11.19 -6.08 7.69
CA LEU A 266 10.32 -4.95 8.03
C LEU A 266 9.58 -4.42 6.80
N GLY A 267 8.32 -4.06 6.97
CA GLY A 267 7.50 -3.55 5.87
C GLY A 267 7.24 -4.59 4.77
N SER A 268 7.18 -5.88 5.12
CA SER A 268 7.07 -7.02 4.19
C SER A 268 8.22 -7.09 3.18
N LYS A 269 9.40 -6.50 3.49
CA LYS A 269 10.57 -6.78 2.66
C LYS A 269 10.83 -8.28 2.62
N ASP A 270 11.20 -8.77 1.46
CA ASP A 270 11.51 -10.19 1.28
C ASP A 270 12.62 -10.63 2.24
N PHE A 271 12.49 -11.83 2.75
CA PHE A 271 13.48 -12.49 3.58
C PHE A 271 13.75 -13.86 2.99
N ASN A 272 14.84 -13.99 2.29
CA ASN A 272 15.13 -15.13 1.44
C ASN A 272 16.38 -15.92 1.88
N LYS A 273 16.69 -16.97 1.11
CA LYS A 273 17.82 -17.87 1.39
C LYS A 273 19.16 -17.14 1.53
N TYR A 274 19.36 -16.04 0.80
CA TYR A 274 20.62 -15.27 0.86
C TYR A 274 20.74 -14.48 2.16
N ASP A 275 19.66 -13.96 2.69
CA ASP A 275 19.63 -13.22 3.96
C ASP A 275 19.95 -14.16 5.13
N VAL A 276 19.36 -15.36 5.12
CA VAL A 276 19.67 -16.38 6.13
C VAL A 276 21.12 -16.84 6.03
N ALA A 277 21.62 -17.05 4.81
CA ALA A 277 23.02 -17.42 4.58
C ALA A 277 23.98 -16.34 5.11
N ALA A 278 23.68 -15.06 4.86
CA ALA A 278 24.48 -13.95 5.38
C ALA A 278 24.54 -13.95 6.91
N ALA A 279 23.42 -14.24 7.58
CA ALA A 279 23.38 -14.36 9.03
C ALA A 279 24.20 -15.55 9.52
N ILE A 280 24.11 -16.72 8.88
CA ILE A 280 24.91 -17.92 9.24
C ILE A 280 26.41 -17.68 9.02
N GLU A 281 26.81 -17.06 7.92
CA GLU A 281 28.20 -16.73 7.66
C GLU A 281 28.74 -15.70 8.68
N ASN A 282 27.92 -14.74 9.11
CA ASN A 282 28.26 -13.83 10.20
C ASN A 282 28.48 -14.58 11.54
N MET A 283 27.64 -15.57 11.85
CA MET A 283 27.82 -16.45 13.01
C MET A 283 29.11 -17.25 12.90
N ARG A 284 29.41 -17.80 11.71
CA ARG A 284 30.65 -18.55 11.47
C ARG A 284 31.88 -17.69 11.66
N ALA A 285 31.91 -16.48 11.14
CA ALA A 285 32.98 -15.52 11.34
C ALA A 285 33.18 -15.19 12.82
N CYS A 286 32.07 -15.06 13.57
CA CYS A 286 32.13 -14.87 15.02
C CYS A 286 32.69 -16.12 15.76
N LEU A 287 32.27 -17.32 15.35
CA LEU A 287 32.75 -18.59 15.94
C LEU A 287 34.23 -18.81 15.71
N GLU A 288 34.74 -18.37 14.56
CA GLU A 288 36.17 -18.44 14.18
C GLU A 288 37.02 -17.30 14.79
N ASP A 289 36.44 -16.47 15.66
CA ASP A 289 37.01 -15.24 16.28
C ASP A 289 37.69 -14.29 15.27
N LYS A 290 37.10 -14.16 14.09
CA LYS A 290 37.56 -13.25 13.04
C LYS A 290 37.14 -11.82 13.37
N ARG A 291 37.86 -11.21 14.34
CA ARG A 291 37.58 -9.83 14.79
C ARG A 291 37.57 -8.85 13.62
N GLY A 292 36.53 -8.00 13.58
CA GLY A 292 36.32 -7.03 12.49
C GLY A 292 35.67 -7.62 11.23
N GLN A 293 35.39 -8.93 11.18
CA GLN A 293 34.71 -9.57 10.04
C GLN A 293 33.27 -10.01 10.35
N PHE A 294 32.79 -9.81 11.58
CA PHE A 294 31.41 -10.05 11.96
C PHE A 294 30.80 -8.83 12.64
N HIS A 295 29.48 -8.72 12.55
CA HIS A 295 28.69 -7.67 13.15
C HIS A 295 27.84 -8.21 14.28
N ARG A 296 27.84 -7.54 15.46
CA ARG A 296 26.97 -7.89 16.57
C ARG A 296 25.53 -7.50 16.32
N ASP A 297 25.35 -6.31 15.75
CA ASP A 297 24.07 -5.77 15.34
C ASP A 297 24.10 -5.52 13.83
N PHE A 298 23.11 -6.01 13.10
CA PHE A 298 23.10 -5.95 11.64
C PHE A 298 21.69 -5.95 11.05
N PHE A 299 21.62 -5.58 9.78
CA PHE A 299 20.43 -5.69 8.94
C PHE A 299 20.65 -6.72 7.84
N VAL A 300 19.54 -7.35 7.38
CA VAL A 300 19.53 -8.14 6.14
C VAL A 300 18.42 -7.66 5.21
N GLY A 301 18.56 -7.89 3.91
CA GLY A 301 17.53 -7.54 2.91
C GLY A 301 17.44 -6.06 2.54
N ILE A 302 18.34 -5.21 3.05
CA ILE A 302 18.42 -3.78 2.70
C ILE A 302 19.84 -3.41 2.27
N GLU A 303 20.07 -2.16 1.87
CA GLU A 303 21.41 -1.62 1.61
C GLU A 303 21.76 -0.55 2.62
N GLY A 304 23.04 -0.42 2.93
CA GLY A 304 23.55 0.58 3.84
C GLY A 304 24.56 0.05 4.86
N PRO A 305 25.01 0.89 5.80
CA PRO A 305 25.89 0.50 6.89
C PRO A 305 25.29 -0.62 7.75
N TYR A 306 26.13 -1.49 8.29
CA TYR A 306 25.76 -2.65 9.11
C TYR A 306 24.86 -3.69 8.41
N THR A 307 24.73 -3.62 7.08
CA THR A 307 23.98 -4.59 6.30
C THR A 307 24.86 -5.76 5.91
N LEU A 308 24.43 -6.97 6.23
CA LEU A 308 25.07 -8.17 5.75
C LEU A 308 24.62 -8.48 4.33
N LYS A 309 25.58 -8.77 3.46
CA LYS A 309 25.34 -9.27 2.10
C LYS A 309 25.83 -10.70 2.00
N ALA A 310 24.97 -11.58 1.54
CA ALA A 310 25.37 -12.96 1.26
C ALA A 310 26.33 -12.99 0.08
N LYS A 311 27.37 -13.75 0.20
CA LYS A 311 28.06 -14.34 -0.95
C LYS A 311 27.09 -15.36 -1.54
N GLN A 312 27.01 -15.46 -2.88
CA GLN A 312 26.12 -16.38 -3.56
C GLN A 312 26.14 -17.76 -2.90
N LEU A 313 24.96 -18.33 -2.66
CA LEU A 313 24.82 -19.75 -2.34
C LEU A 313 25.10 -20.51 -3.62
N PRO A 314 26.17 -21.31 -3.72
CA PRO A 314 26.33 -22.18 -4.86
C PRO A 314 25.23 -23.24 -4.86
N ASP A 315 24.54 -23.38 -5.98
CA ASP A 315 23.66 -24.49 -6.37
C ASP A 315 22.52 -24.92 -5.42
N TYR A 316 21.98 -23.98 -4.62
CA TYR A 316 20.71 -24.23 -3.93
C TYR A 316 19.57 -24.10 -4.95
N GLN A 317 19.26 -25.19 -5.64
CA GLN A 317 18.12 -25.25 -6.55
C GLN A 317 16.83 -25.46 -5.76
N GLU A 318 15.86 -24.60 -5.96
CA GLU A 318 14.49 -24.85 -5.51
C GLU A 318 13.93 -26.02 -6.34
N ARG A 319 13.44 -27.05 -5.68
CA ARG A 319 12.90 -28.26 -6.31
C ARG A 319 11.50 -28.06 -6.88
N GLU A 320 10.92 -26.91 -6.62
CA GLU A 320 9.58 -26.52 -7.01
C GLU A 320 9.58 -25.91 -8.42
N LEU A 321 8.46 -26.06 -9.14
CA LEU A 321 8.17 -25.26 -10.31
C LEU A 321 7.80 -23.84 -9.85
N GLY A 322 8.66 -22.88 -10.15
CA GLY A 322 8.51 -21.49 -9.75
C GLY A 322 7.94 -20.61 -10.86
N MET A 323 6.93 -19.80 -10.57
CA MET A 323 6.36 -18.84 -11.50
C MET A 323 6.34 -17.45 -10.89
N THR A 324 6.77 -16.44 -11.64
CA THR A 324 6.69 -15.04 -11.26
C THR A 324 5.88 -14.25 -12.27
N PHE A 325 4.84 -13.56 -11.80
CA PHE A 325 3.97 -12.70 -12.58
C PHE A 325 4.15 -11.25 -12.15
N ILE A 326 4.40 -10.37 -13.08
CA ILE A 326 4.60 -8.93 -12.82
C ILE A 326 3.66 -8.14 -13.71
N GLY A 327 2.94 -7.22 -13.12
CA GLY A 327 2.01 -6.36 -13.85
C GLY A 327 1.60 -5.16 -13.00
N ILE A 328 0.54 -4.50 -13.43
CA ILE A 328 0.02 -3.31 -12.77
C ILE A 328 -1.27 -3.67 -12.03
N GLY A 329 -1.48 -3.03 -10.89
CA GLY A 329 -2.72 -3.19 -10.14
C GLY A 329 -3.95 -2.89 -11.02
N ALA A 330 -4.93 -3.81 -11.00
CA ALA A 330 -6.15 -3.87 -11.80
C ALA A 330 -6.06 -4.53 -13.18
N GLU A 331 -4.90 -5.00 -13.63
CA GLU A 331 -4.78 -5.86 -14.82
C GLU A 331 -5.09 -7.34 -14.55
N GLY A 332 -5.55 -7.65 -13.35
CA GLY A 332 -5.96 -9.01 -12.97
C GLY A 332 -4.79 -9.95 -12.67
N VAL A 333 -3.58 -9.48 -12.47
CA VAL A 333 -2.38 -10.30 -12.18
C VAL A 333 -2.61 -11.20 -10.97
N LYS A 334 -3.12 -10.61 -9.86
CA LYS A 334 -3.47 -11.34 -8.65
C LYS A 334 -4.52 -12.42 -8.92
N THR A 335 -5.60 -12.06 -9.62
CA THR A 335 -6.68 -13.00 -9.96
C THR A 335 -6.20 -14.13 -10.86
N ALA A 336 -5.30 -13.85 -11.82
CA ALA A 336 -4.72 -14.86 -12.69
C ALA A 336 -3.93 -15.89 -11.87
N LEU A 337 -3.03 -15.44 -10.99
CA LEU A 337 -2.22 -16.35 -10.19
C LEU A 337 -3.05 -17.14 -9.16
N GLU A 338 -4.00 -16.49 -8.47
CA GLU A 338 -4.92 -17.19 -7.57
C GLU A 338 -5.78 -18.21 -8.30
N THR A 339 -6.20 -17.92 -9.52
CA THR A 339 -6.93 -18.87 -10.36
C THR A 339 -6.05 -20.05 -10.77
N ALA A 340 -4.80 -19.78 -11.20
CA ALA A 340 -3.83 -20.82 -11.50
C ALA A 340 -3.56 -21.72 -10.27
N ALA A 341 -3.35 -21.13 -9.10
CA ALA A 341 -3.15 -21.86 -7.88
C ALA A 341 -4.30 -22.82 -7.58
N LEU A 342 -5.55 -22.34 -7.69
CA LEU A 342 -6.74 -23.18 -7.49
C LEU A 342 -6.89 -24.29 -8.55
N VAL A 343 -6.56 -24.01 -9.82
CA VAL A 343 -6.61 -25.00 -10.90
C VAL A 343 -5.61 -26.11 -10.65
N TYR A 344 -4.37 -25.77 -10.30
CA TYR A 344 -3.30 -26.74 -10.10
C TYR A 344 -3.40 -27.52 -8.79
N ALA A 345 -4.11 -26.98 -7.77
CA ALA A 345 -4.28 -27.60 -6.46
C ALA A 345 -5.39 -28.68 -6.40
N GLN A 346 -6.18 -28.89 -7.45
CA GLN A 346 -7.41 -29.70 -7.39
C GLN A 346 -7.22 -31.22 -7.39
N ASP A 347 -6.01 -31.75 -7.34
CA ASP A 347 -5.79 -33.18 -7.28
C ASP A 347 -6.11 -33.74 -5.88
N LYS A 348 -6.77 -34.89 -5.82
CA LYS A 348 -7.12 -35.60 -4.60
C LYS A 348 -6.28 -36.87 -4.50
N GLY A 349 -5.77 -37.17 -3.31
CA GLY A 349 -4.99 -38.38 -3.03
C GLY A 349 -3.48 -38.22 -3.19
N ASP A 350 -2.78 -39.30 -3.54
CA ASP A 350 -1.30 -39.35 -3.62
C ASP A 350 -0.69 -38.47 -4.73
N GLY A 351 -1.53 -37.93 -5.62
CA GLY A 351 -1.15 -36.97 -6.66
C GLY A 351 -1.32 -35.51 -6.28
N CYS A 352 -1.68 -35.20 -5.03
CA CYS A 352 -1.93 -33.82 -4.59
C CYS A 352 -0.66 -32.98 -4.68
N LYS A 353 -0.73 -31.87 -5.43
CA LYS A 353 0.36 -30.89 -5.50
C LYS A 353 0.23 -29.86 -4.39
N TYR A 354 1.36 -29.58 -3.74
CA TYR A 354 1.45 -28.45 -2.81
C TYR A 354 1.65 -27.17 -3.58
N ILE A 355 0.85 -26.16 -3.24
CA ILE A 355 0.91 -24.86 -3.88
C ILE A 355 1.09 -23.80 -2.82
N GLN A 356 1.98 -22.87 -3.11
CA GLN A 356 2.13 -21.65 -2.34
C GLN A 356 2.19 -20.47 -3.29
N SER A 357 1.39 -19.45 -3.04
CA SER A 357 1.52 -18.17 -3.71
C SER A 357 1.78 -17.05 -2.73
N GLY A 358 2.54 -16.06 -3.15
CA GLY A 358 2.81 -14.83 -2.42
C GLY A 358 2.59 -13.62 -3.29
N ALA A 359 2.29 -12.48 -2.66
CA ALA A 359 2.05 -11.22 -3.36
C ALA A 359 2.83 -10.08 -2.71
N ARG A 360 3.49 -9.26 -3.54
CA ARG A 360 4.07 -7.98 -3.14
C ARG A 360 3.45 -6.87 -3.97
N TYR A 361 2.79 -5.95 -3.31
CA TYR A 361 2.18 -4.77 -3.93
C TYR A 361 2.04 -3.63 -2.91
N GLY A 362 1.96 -2.40 -3.41
CA GLY A 362 1.75 -1.22 -2.59
C GLY A 362 0.32 -1.10 -2.06
N ALA A 363 0.08 -0.13 -1.18
CA ALA A 363 -1.24 0.16 -0.61
C ALA A 363 -2.26 0.63 -1.66
N ALA A 364 -1.79 1.21 -2.77
CA ALA A 364 -2.64 1.67 -3.87
C ALA A 364 -3.11 0.51 -4.76
N ARG A 365 -4.41 0.50 -5.10
CA ARG A 365 -5.03 -0.58 -5.89
C ARG A 365 -4.70 -0.56 -7.37
N LYS A 366 -4.55 0.61 -7.98
CA LYS A 366 -4.29 0.77 -9.43
C LYS A 366 -3.01 1.54 -9.66
N GLY A 367 -2.31 1.19 -10.74
CA GLY A 367 -1.12 1.91 -11.19
C GLY A 367 0.18 1.60 -10.48
N SER A 368 0.16 0.88 -9.34
CA SER A 368 1.39 0.36 -8.73
C SER A 368 1.74 -1.02 -9.28
N ALA A 369 3.05 -1.30 -9.31
CA ALA A 369 3.54 -2.62 -9.68
C ALA A 369 3.05 -3.69 -8.70
N VAL A 370 2.67 -4.84 -9.24
CA VAL A 370 2.24 -6.02 -8.50
C VAL A 370 3.18 -7.16 -8.88
N PHE A 371 3.82 -7.74 -7.89
CA PHE A 371 4.71 -8.89 -8.03
C PHE A 371 4.03 -10.08 -7.37
N MET A 372 3.86 -11.16 -8.10
CA MET A 372 3.19 -12.36 -7.64
C MET A 372 4.10 -13.56 -7.88
N ASN A 373 4.28 -14.38 -6.86
CA ASN A 373 5.07 -15.60 -6.93
C ASN A 373 4.20 -16.81 -6.65
N MET A 374 4.45 -17.93 -7.32
CA MET A 374 3.80 -19.19 -7.07
C MET A 374 4.82 -20.33 -7.15
N ARG A 375 4.77 -21.22 -6.18
CA ARG A 375 5.49 -22.51 -6.15
C ARG A 375 4.51 -23.65 -6.29
N ILE A 376 4.88 -24.64 -7.09
CA ILE A 376 4.14 -25.90 -7.24
C ILE A 376 5.13 -27.03 -6.94
N SER A 377 4.81 -27.88 -5.98
CA SER A 377 5.68 -28.95 -5.50
C SER A 377 4.92 -30.26 -5.26
N ASN A 378 5.62 -31.38 -5.34
CA ASN A 378 5.11 -32.68 -4.87
C ASN A 378 5.35 -32.89 -3.35
N HIS A 379 6.00 -31.95 -2.70
CA HIS A 379 6.30 -31.96 -1.26
C HIS A 379 5.80 -30.70 -0.58
N PRO A 380 5.53 -30.74 0.74
CA PRO A 380 5.13 -29.56 1.50
C PRO A 380 6.13 -28.40 1.34
N ILE A 381 5.63 -27.22 1.02
CA ILE A 381 6.44 -26.02 0.82
C ILE A 381 6.54 -25.28 2.14
N ARG A 382 7.77 -25.10 2.66
CA ARG A 382 8.06 -24.39 3.91
C ARG A 382 8.43 -22.93 3.67
N ASN A 383 9.03 -22.64 2.52
CA ASN A 383 9.60 -21.35 2.18
C ASN A 383 8.51 -20.36 1.75
N SER A 384 8.40 -19.21 2.43
CA SER A 384 7.43 -18.14 2.12
C SER A 384 8.07 -16.90 1.49
N SER A 385 9.38 -16.95 1.14
CA SER A 385 10.05 -15.84 0.45
C SER A 385 9.59 -15.68 -1.00
N GLU A 386 9.91 -14.56 -1.62
CA GLU A 386 9.81 -14.41 -3.08
C GLU A 386 10.71 -15.44 -3.78
N LEU A 387 10.38 -15.76 -5.04
CA LEU A 387 11.23 -16.61 -5.85
C LEU A 387 12.50 -15.86 -6.25
N THR A 388 13.65 -16.43 -5.94
CA THR A 388 14.93 -15.94 -6.44
C THR A 388 15.30 -16.58 -7.78
N GLU A 389 14.72 -17.76 -8.06
CA GLU A 389 14.84 -18.49 -9.31
C GLU A 389 13.45 -18.96 -9.75
N HIS A 390 13.14 -18.85 -11.03
CA HIS A 390 11.84 -19.20 -11.55
C HIS A 390 11.93 -19.92 -12.91
N ASP A 391 10.98 -20.79 -13.15
CA ASP A 391 10.84 -21.53 -14.41
C ASP A 391 10.00 -20.73 -15.42
N VAL A 392 9.12 -19.86 -14.90
CA VAL A 392 8.23 -19.00 -15.71
C VAL A 392 8.28 -17.58 -15.16
N LEU A 393 8.55 -16.64 -16.05
CA LEU A 393 8.40 -15.20 -15.82
C LEU A 393 7.33 -14.65 -16.76
N ALA A 394 6.32 -13.95 -16.26
CA ALA A 394 5.29 -13.35 -17.08
C ALA A 394 5.11 -11.87 -16.76
N PHE A 395 5.32 -11.02 -17.76
CA PHE A 395 5.01 -9.59 -17.67
C PHE A 395 3.63 -9.33 -18.29
N PHE A 396 2.70 -8.90 -17.44
CA PHE A 396 1.34 -8.53 -17.82
C PHE A 396 1.26 -7.16 -18.50
N ASN A 397 2.34 -6.40 -18.42
CA ASN A 397 2.46 -5.09 -19.05
C ASN A 397 3.88 -4.91 -19.60
N GLU A 398 3.96 -4.49 -20.85
CA GLU A 398 5.22 -4.30 -21.57
C GLU A 398 6.15 -3.26 -20.92
N LYS A 399 5.63 -2.34 -20.11
CA LYS A 399 6.44 -1.39 -19.34
C LYS A 399 7.57 -2.04 -18.56
N PHE A 400 7.37 -3.26 -18.07
CA PHE A 400 8.40 -4.00 -17.33
C PHE A 400 9.47 -4.64 -18.22
N ALA A 401 9.30 -4.58 -19.53
CA ALA A 401 10.27 -5.05 -20.51
C ALA A 401 11.48 -4.11 -20.70
N SER A 402 11.66 -3.17 -19.79
CA SER A 402 12.78 -2.22 -19.76
C SER A 402 13.24 -1.96 -18.32
N GLY A 403 14.43 -1.39 -18.17
CA GLY A 403 14.97 -0.97 -16.89
C GLY A 403 15.43 -2.12 -15.98
N HIS A 404 15.50 -1.82 -14.67
CA HIS A 404 16.07 -2.71 -13.67
C HIS A 404 15.24 -3.97 -13.43
N ILE A 405 13.91 -3.86 -13.45
CA ILE A 405 13.00 -5.01 -13.22
C ILE A 405 13.26 -6.10 -14.27
N LEU A 406 13.40 -5.74 -15.54
CA LEU A 406 13.76 -6.69 -16.58
C LEU A 406 15.06 -7.43 -16.25
N GLN A 407 16.13 -6.68 -15.93
CA GLN A 407 17.45 -7.27 -15.65
C GLN A 407 17.45 -8.17 -14.42
N GLU A 408 16.79 -7.74 -13.33
CA GLU A 408 16.71 -8.48 -12.09
C GLU A 408 15.97 -9.82 -12.28
N TYR A 409 14.78 -9.78 -12.88
CA TYR A 409 13.96 -10.97 -12.99
C TYR A 409 14.40 -11.92 -14.11
N VAL A 410 14.97 -11.44 -15.21
CA VAL A 410 15.56 -12.31 -16.23
C VAL A 410 16.80 -13.05 -15.69
N ARG A 411 17.58 -12.45 -14.79
CA ARG A 411 18.66 -13.13 -14.08
C ARG A 411 18.18 -14.30 -13.23
N GLY A 412 16.95 -14.25 -12.72
CA GLY A 412 16.33 -15.33 -11.95
C GLY A 412 15.76 -16.46 -12.81
N LEU A 413 15.62 -16.30 -14.13
CA LEU A 413 15.13 -17.37 -15.00
C LEU A 413 16.13 -18.53 -15.09
N LYS A 414 15.63 -19.75 -14.84
CA LYS A 414 16.41 -20.99 -14.97
C LYS A 414 16.74 -21.29 -16.43
N GLN A 415 17.65 -22.24 -16.63
CA GLN A 415 17.93 -22.83 -17.95
C GLN A 415 16.62 -23.37 -18.58
N HIS A 416 16.38 -23.05 -19.86
CA HIS A 416 15.14 -23.38 -20.58
C HIS A 416 13.86 -22.79 -19.93
N GLY A 417 14.01 -21.67 -19.21
CA GLY A 417 12.90 -20.93 -18.62
C GLY A 417 11.97 -20.36 -19.69
N LEU A 418 10.71 -20.13 -19.32
CA LEU A 418 9.71 -19.47 -20.17
C LEU A 418 9.54 -18.01 -19.77
N PHE A 419 9.72 -17.09 -20.71
CA PHE A 419 9.49 -15.66 -20.51
C PHE A 419 8.33 -15.18 -21.38
N VAL A 420 7.21 -14.85 -20.77
CA VAL A 420 5.99 -14.38 -21.45
C VAL A 420 5.85 -12.87 -21.28
N ILE A 421 5.61 -12.15 -22.35
CA ILE A 421 5.36 -10.71 -22.31
C ILE A 421 4.03 -10.39 -22.99
N ASN A 422 3.16 -9.69 -22.28
CA ASN A 422 1.93 -9.17 -22.85
C ASN A 422 2.24 -7.92 -23.68
N SER A 423 2.32 -8.09 -24.99
CA SER A 423 2.68 -7.05 -25.96
C SER A 423 2.04 -7.32 -27.30
N SER A 424 1.79 -6.27 -28.07
CA SER A 424 1.38 -6.35 -29.48
C SER A 424 2.56 -6.53 -30.44
N ARG A 425 3.80 -6.36 -29.98
CA ARG A 425 5.03 -6.59 -30.75
C ARG A 425 5.38 -8.08 -30.80
N SER A 426 6.08 -8.49 -31.83
CA SER A 426 6.62 -9.85 -31.93
C SER A 426 7.72 -10.12 -30.89
N SER A 427 7.99 -11.39 -30.60
CA SER A 427 9.07 -11.79 -29.70
C SER A 427 10.44 -11.26 -30.16
N ASP A 428 10.68 -11.23 -31.46
CA ASP A 428 11.93 -10.76 -32.06
C ASP A 428 12.10 -9.24 -31.88
N GLU A 429 11.04 -8.46 -32.11
CA GLU A 429 11.04 -7.01 -31.89
C GLU A 429 11.27 -6.65 -30.42
N ILE A 430 10.67 -7.43 -29.50
CA ILE A 430 10.88 -7.25 -28.05
C ILE A 430 12.32 -7.60 -27.70
N LEU A 431 12.83 -8.75 -28.16
CA LEU A 431 14.21 -9.16 -27.90
C LEU A 431 15.21 -8.13 -28.40
N ALA A 432 15.00 -7.58 -29.58
CA ALA A 432 15.87 -6.54 -30.14
C ALA A 432 15.87 -5.23 -29.34
N SER A 433 14.80 -4.96 -28.57
CA SER A 433 14.69 -3.78 -27.71
C SER A 433 15.37 -3.95 -26.35
N PHE A 434 15.80 -5.16 -25.98
CA PHE A 434 16.44 -5.41 -24.70
C PHE A 434 17.91 -4.96 -24.69
N PRO A 435 18.45 -4.58 -23.51
CA PRO A 435 19.88 -4.37 -23.35
C PRO A 435 20.69 -5.62 -23.74
N SER A 436 21.87 -5.44 -24.36
CA SER A 436 22.73 -6.54 -24.84
C SER A 436 22.99 -7.63 -23.79
N GLN A 437 23.21 -7.23 -22.54
CA GLN A 437 23.41 -8.15 -21.40
C GLN A 437 22.22 -9.06 -21.16
N VAL A 438 21.00 -8.56 -21.38
CA VAL A 438 19.76 -9.36 -21.24
C VAL A 438 19.62 -10.30 -22.42
N GLN A 439 19.91 -9.83 -23.64
CA GLN A 439 19.89 -10.67 -24.85
C GLN A 439 20.89 -11.83 -24.75
N GLU A 440 22.12 -11.56 -24.30
CA GLU A 440 23.16 -12.56 -24.06
C GLU A 440 22.69 -13.63 -23.05
N LEU A 441 22.11 -13.19 -21.95
CA LEU A 441 21.59 -14.08 -20.91
C LEU A 441 20.43 -14.96 -21.39
N ILE A 442 19.52 -14.41 -22.19
CA ILE A 442 18.43 -15.16 -22.83
C ILE A 442 19.00 -16.24 -23.76
N ALA A 443 19.99 -15.90 -24.56
CA ALA A 443 20.64 -16.84 -25.46
C ALA A 443 21.46 -17.92 -24.70
N GLU A 444 22.27 -17.53 -23.71
CA GLU A 444 23.07 -18.45 -22.90
C GLU A 444 22.21 -19.49 -22.17
N ARG A 445 21.10 -19.04 -21.57
CA ARG A 445 20.19 -19.93 -20.83
C ARG A 445 19.12 -20.58 -21.68
N GLN A 446 19.12 -20.32 -22.99
CA GLN A 446 18.11 -20.85 -23.93
C GLN A 446 16.68 -20.58 -23.44
N ILE A 447 16.44 -19.34 -23.00
CA ILE A 447 15.15 -18.91 -22.49
C ILE A 447 14.16 -18.82 -23.67
N ASN A 448 12.98 -19.44 -23.53
CA ASN A 448 11.90 -19.32 -24.49
C ASN A 448 11.14 -18.00 -24.26
N LEU A 449 11.39 -17.00 -25.11
CA LEU A 449 10.70 -15.70 -25.06
C LEU A 449 9.47 -15.72 -25.95
N MET A 450 8.30 -15.46 -25.37
CA MET A 450 7.02 -15.44 -26.08
C MET A 450 6.24 -14.15 -25.83
N ALA A 451 5.84 -13.51 -26.92
CA ALA A 451 4.94 -12.36 -26.88
C ALA A 451 3.48 -12.81 -27.10
N VAL A 452 2.55 -12.17 -26.40
CA VAL A 452 1.11 -12.40 -26.56
C VAL A 452 0.33 -11.10 -26.41
N ASP A 453 -0.48 -10.70 -27.38
CA ASP A 453 -1.38 -9.54 -27.24
C ASP A 453 -2.66 -9.91 -26.48
N ALA A 454 -2.45 -10.28 -25.23
CA ALA A 454 -3.51 -10.71 -24.32
C ALA A 454 -4.44 -9.56 -23.91
N THR A 455 -3.92 -8.33 -23.85
CA THR A 455 -4.73 -7.13 -23.57
C THR A 455 -5.76 -6.88 -24.66
N ARG A 456 -5.35 -6.92 -25.92
CA ARG A 456 -6.25 -6.71 -27.05
C ARG A 456 -7.33 -7.80 -27.14
N ALA A 457 -6.91 -9.05 -26.92
CA ALA A 457 -7.85 -10.17 -26.87
C ALA A 457 -8.86 -9.99 -25.73
N ALA A 458 -8.41 -9.58 -24.53
CA ALA A 458 -9.28 -9.35 -23.38
C ALA A 458 -10.25 -8.18 -23.60
N LEU A 459 -9.81 -7.08 -24.18
CA LEU A 459 -10.69 -5.97 -24.54
C LEU A 459 -11.75 -6.38 -25.55
N LYS A 460 -11.39 -7.19 -26.53
CA LYS A 460 -12.32 -7.71 -27.54
C LYS A 460 -13.40 -8.63 -26.96
N HIS A 461 -13.04 -9.55 -26.06
CA HIS A 461 -13.93 -10.60 -25.56
C HIS A 461 -14.59 -10.31 -24.22
N LEU A 462 -13.95 -9.51 -23.37
CA LEU A 462 -14.44 -9.16 -22.03
C LEU A 462 -14.80 -7.68 -21.87
N ASN A 463 -14.47 -6.84 -22.85
CA ASN A 463 -14.54 -5.38 -22.75
C ASN A 463 -13.81 -4.81 -21.50
N ARG A 464 -12.73 -5.49 -21.09
CA ARG A 464 -11.91 -5.15 -19.93
C ARG A 464 -10.48 -5.58 -20.14
N ASN A 465 -9.50 -4.82 -19.61
CA ASN A 465 -8.09 -5.22 -19.62
C ASN A 465 -7.83 -6.27 -18.50
N LEU A 466 -8.13 -7.53 -18.79
CA LEU A 466 -7.92 -8.68 -17.91
C LEU A 466 -7.23 -9.82 -18.68
N PRO A 467 -5.92 -9.69 -19.00
CA PRO A 467 -5.21 -10.61 -19.90
C PRO A 467 -4.91 -11.97 -19.28
N GLY A 468 -5.19 -12.17 -18.00
CA GLY A 468 -4.73 -13.34 -17.24
C GLY A 468 -5.09 -14.70 -17.82
N ALA A 469 -6.30 -14.88 -18.36
CA ALA A 469 -6.72 -16.18 -18.93
C ALA A 469 -5.90 -16.57 -20.16
N ALA A 470 -5.56 -15.60 -21.03
CA ALA A 470 -4.73 -15.85 -22.21
C ALA A 470 -3.29 -16.23 -21.81
N ILE A 471 -2.70 -15.48 -20.88
CA ILE A 471 -1.34 -15.75 -20.37
C ILE A 471 -1.27 -17.14 -19.72
N LEU A 472 -2.27 -17.51 -18.91
CA LEU A 472 -2.33 -18.84 -18.28
C LEU A 472 -2.51 -19.97 -19.31
N GLY A 473 -3.28 -19.76 -20.37
CA GLY A 473 -3.41 -20.73 -21.45
C GLY A 473 -2.09 -21.02 -22.15
N LEU A 474 -1.33 -19.96 -22.46
CA LEU A 474 0.00 -20.07 -23.04
C LEU A 474 0.96 -20.82 -22.10
N ILE A 475 1.03 -20.42 -20.82
CA ILE A 475 1.93 -21.03 -19.83
C ILE A 475 1.62 -22.52 -19.65
N ASN A 476 0.34 -22.87 -19.47
CA ASN A 476 -0.05 -24.28 -19.29
C ASN A 476 0.31 -25.15 -20.48
N LYS A 477 0.14 -24.62 -21.70
CA LYS A 477 0.50 -25.31 -22.94
C LYS A 477 1.99 -25.54 -23.08
N GLU A 478 2.79 -24.48 -22.88
CA GLU A 478 4.26 -24.53 -23.01
C GLU A 478 4.93 -25.41 -21.95
N LYS A 479 4.47 -25.30 -20.70
CA LYS A 479 5.05 -26.05 -19.56
C LYS A 479 4.37 -27.40 -19.33
N GLN A 480 3.30 -27.73 -20.05
CA GLN A 480 2.56 -28.99 -19.97
C GLN A 480 2.22 -29.39 -18.53
N ILE A 481 1.75 -28.41 -17.72
CA ILE A 481 1.49 -28.61 -16.28
C ILE A 481 0.27 -29.52 -16.09
N LEU A 482 -0.78 -29.30 -16.88
CA LEU A 482 -1.99 -30.13 -16.97
C LEU A 482 -2.34 -30.34 -18.46
N ALA A 483 -3.01 -31.46 -18.77
CA ALA A 483 -3.63 -31.65 -20.06
C ALA A 483 -4.62 -30.52 -20.37
N GLU A 484 -4.69 -30.03 -21.61
CA GLU A 484 -5.49 -28.87 -21.99
C GLU A 484 -6.97 -29.00 -21.62
N GLU A 485 -7.57 -30.18 -21.90
CA GLU A 485 -8.97 -30.45 -21.57
C GLU A 485 -9.23 -30.44 -20.07
N GLU A 486 -8.29 -30.96 -19.30
CA GLU A 486 -8.35 -30.96 -17.84
C GLU A 486 -8.23 -29.55 -17.29
N PHE A 487 -7.24 -28.78 -17.77
CA PHE A 487 -7.04 -27.38 -17.37
C PHE A 487 -8.30 -26.54 -17.67
N GLU A 488 -8.88 -26.69 -18.89
CA GLU A 488 -10.12 -26.00 -19.26
C GLU A 488 -11.30 -26.39 -18.35
N THR A 489 -11.44 -27.67 -18.06
CA THR A 489 -12.54 -28.21 -17.21
C THR A 489 -12.43 -27.67 -15.79
N ARG A 490 -11.24 -27.69 -15.18
CA ARG A 490 -10.97 -27.17 -13.84
C ARG A 490 -11.21 -25.65 -13.78
N LEU A 491 -10.74 -24.92 -14.79
CA LEU A 491 -10.90 -23.47 -14.90
C LEU A 491 -12.39 -23.08 -15.01
N LYS A 492 -13.17 -23.82 -15.82
CA LYS A 492 -14.64 -23.62 -15.92
C LYS A 492 -15.32 -23.82 -14.56
N GLY A 493 -14.91 -24.84 -13.81
CA GLY A 493 -15.42 -25.09 -12.46
C GLY A 493 -15.19 -23.90 -11.53
N ILE A 494 -13.97 -23.41 -11.48
CA ILE A 494 -13.57 -22.25 -10.64
C ILE A 494 -14.30 -20.98 -11.05
N PHE A 495 -14.40 -20.70 -12.35
CA PHE A 495 -15.15 -19.52 -12.82
C PHE A 495 -16.64 -19.64 -12.52
N LYS A 496 -17.23 -20.83 -12.63
CA LYS A 496 -18.62 -21.06 -12.25
C LYS A 496 -18.85 -20.80 -10.76
N GLU A 497 -17.94 -21.23 -9.92
CA GLU A 497 -18.01 -21.01 -8.48
C GLU A 497 -17.81 -19.53 -8.11
N LYS A 498 -16.77 -18.88 -8.65
CA LYS A 498 -16.42 -17.48 -8.33
C LYS A 498 -17.27 -16.42 -9.04
N LEU A 499 -17.71 -16.67 -10.27
CA LEU A 499 -18.35 -15.68 -11.14
C LEU A 499 -19.81 -16.03 -11.45
N GLY A 500 -20.20 -17.32 -11.39
CA GLY A 500 -21.47 -17.82 -11.89
C GLY A 500 -22.73 -17.23 -11.24
N VAL A 501 -22.63 -16.76 -10.01
CA VAL A 501 -23.73 -16.11 -9.30
C VAL A 501 -23.89 -14.63 -9.67
N LYS A 502 -22.81 -13.97 -10.12
CA LYS A 502 -22.77 -12.52 -10.37
C LYS A 502 -22.68 -12.08 -11.83
N LYS A 503 -22.16 -12.89 -12.75
CA LYS A 503 -21.80 -12.44 -14.12
C LYS A 503 -22.23 -13.33 -15.31
N GLY A 504 -22.88 -14.43 -15.06
CA GLY A 504 -23.49 -15.24 -16.13
C GLY A 504 -22.50 -16.09 -16.98
N LYS A 505 -23.08 -16.97 -17.81
CA LYS A 505 -22.39 -17.93 -18.66
C LYS A 505 -21.47 -17.24 -19.69
N GLU A 506 -21.86 -16.10 -20.22
CA GLU A 506 -21.15 -15.36 -21.25
C GLU A 506 -19.73 -14.93 -20.83
N VAL A 507 -19.55 -14.49 -19.56
CA VAL A 507 -18.22 -14.12 -19.05
C VAL A 507 -17.32 -15.32 -18.87
N ILE A 508 -17.90 -16.48 -18.51
CA ILE A 508 -17.15 -17.74 -18.40
C ILE A 508 -16.65 -18.16 -19.79
N ASP A 509 -17.55 -18.18 -20.77
CA ASP A 509 -17.23 -18.58 -22.14
C ASP A 509 -16.20 -17.65 -22.79
N SER A 510 -16.25 -16.34 -22.51
CA SER A 510 -15.26 -15.36 -22.94
C SER A 510 -13.87 -15.62 -22.33
N ASN A 511 -13.77 -15.95 -21.05
CA ASN A 511 -12.49 -16.32 -20.43
C ASN A 511 -11.92 -17.62 -20.98
N ILE A 512 -12.76 -18.59 -21.32
CA ILE A 512 -12.32 -19.84 -22.00
C ILE A 512 -11.83 -19.55 -23.42
N THR A 513 -12.47 -18.64 -24.13
CA THR A 513 -12.00 -18.20 -25.45
C THR A 513 -10.61 -17.55 -25.35
N LEU A 514 -10.37 -16.72 -24.35
CA LEU A 514 -9.06 -16.12 -24.09
C LEU A 514 -8.00 -17.17 -23.74
N LEU A 515 -8.34 -18.18 -22.96
CA LEU A 515 -7.44 -19.26 -22.62
C LEU A 515 -7.00 -20.04 -23.89
N LYS A 516 -7.95 -20.36 -24.75
CA LYS A 516 -7.66 -21.04 -26.05
C LYS A 516 -6.83 -20.16 -26.97
N TYR A 517 -7.07 -18.86 -26.97
CA TYR A 517 -6.24 -17.91 -27.72
C TYR A 517 -4.77 -17.98 -27.28
N GLY A 518 -4.50 -17.93 -25.97
CA GLY A 518 -3.15 -18.06 -25.44
C GLY A 518 -2.49 -19.40 -25.75
N ALA A 519 -3.23 -20.51 -25.61
CA ALA A 519 -2.75 -21.85 -25.96
C ALA A 519 -2.43 -22.01 -27.46
N ALA A 520 -3.20 -21.36 -28.34
CA ALA A 520 -2.96 -21.40 -29.79
C ALA A 520 -1.66 -20.66 -30.17
N ILE A 521 -1.33 -19.54 -29.50
CA ILE A 521 -0.07 -18.83 -29.70
C ILE A 521 1.13 -19.71 -29.35
N ALA A 522 1.06 -20.43 -28.24
CA ALA A 522 2.08 -21.41 -27.86
C ALA A 522 2.35 -22.46 -28.98
N SER A 523 1.31 -22.87 -29.69
CA SER A 523 1.44 -23.86 -30.74
C SER A 523 1.97 -23.30 -32.07
N SER A 524 1.79 -22.00 -32.34
CA SER A 524 2.13 -21.37 -33.63
C SER A 524 3.45 -20.60 -33.65
N GLY A 525 3.99 -20.25 -32.49
CA GLY A 525 5.22 -19.44 -32.35
C GLY A 525 5.10 -18.00 -32.88
N SER A 526 3.90 -17.54 -33.24
CA SER A 526 3.69 -16.20 -33.80
C SER A 526 2.35 -15.58 -33.37
N PRO A 527 2.32 -14.29 -32.94
CA PRO A 527 1.10 -13.60 -32.58
C PRO A 527 0.19 -13.18 -33.72
N THR A 528 0.58 -13.42 -34.98
CA THR A 528 0.16 -12.57 -36.10
C THR A 528 -1.03 -13.06 -36.91
N GLU A 529 -1.52 -14.30 -36.81
CA GLU A 529 -2.52 -14.79 -37.77
C GLU A 529 -4.00 -14.62 -37.42
N LEU A 530 -4.37 -14.15 -36.24
CA LEU A 530 -5.78 -14.03 -35.83
C LEU A 530 -6.36 -12.61 -35.90
N VAL A 531 -5.58 -11.60 -36.30
CA VAL A 531 -6.09 -10.22 -36.43
C VAL A 531 -5.44 -9.54 -37.65
N GLN A 532 -5.95 -9.79 -38.84
CA GLN A 532 -5.64 -8.95 -40.00
C GLN A 532 -6.38 -7.62 -39.89
N GLY A 533 -5.64 -6.51 -39.97
CA GLY A 533 -6.13 -5.19 -40.36
C GLY A 533 -6.02 -4.07 -39.34
N ILE A 534 -4.82 -3.75 -38.80
CA ILE A 534 -4.49 -2.41 -38.32
C ILE A 534 -2.96 -2.21 -38.38
N ASP A 535 -2.58 -1.13 -39.04
CA ASP A 535 -1.20 -0.67 -39.26
C ASP A 535 -0.59 -0.15 -37.97
N THR A 536 0.64 -0.60 -37.64
CA THR A 536 1.31 -0.26 -36.39
C THR A 536 2.67 0.38 -36.66
N THR A 537 2.77 1.68 -36.48
CA THR A 537 4.05 2.38 -36.29
C THR A 537 4.10 3.03 -34.91
N CYS A 538 4.97 2.53 -34.05
CA CYS A 538 5.27 3.13 -32.77
C CYS A 538 6.47 4.07 -32.84
N VAL A 539 6.34 5.24 -32.24
CA VAL A 539 7.44 6.19 -32.03
C VAL A 539 7.82 6.19 -30.54
N PRO A 540 9.12 6.09 -30.21
CA PRO A 540 9.55 6.14 -28.79
C PRO A 540 9.38 7.56 -28.25
N TYR A 541 8.85 7.63 -27.03
CA TYR A 541 8.62 8.90 -26.33
C TYR A 541 9.81 9.22 -25.40
N GLU A 542 10.47 10.34 -25.63
CA GLU A 542 11.40 10.93 -24.68
C GLU A 542 10.63 11.81 -23.69
N VAL A 543 10.90 11.62 -22.41
CA VAL A 543 10.32 12.43 -21.32
C VAL A 543 11.04 13.77 -21.25
N ALA A 544 10.37 14.86 -21.62
CA ALA A 544 10.87 16.20 -21.42
C ALA A 544 10.91 16.55 -19.92
N GLU A 545 12.05 16.96 -19.39
CA GLU A 545 12.20 17.48 -18.04
C GLU A 545 11.46 18.82 -17.88
N PRO A 546 10.69 19.02 -16.80
CA PRO A 546 10.10 20.31 -16.55
C PRO A 546 11.09 21.25 -15.89
N GLU A 547 11.46 22.31 -16.59
CA GLU A 547 12.23 23.41 -16.04
C GLU A 547 11.44 24.19 -14.97
N ASN A 548 12.13 24.44 -13.87
CA ASN A 548 11.96 25.45 -12.83
C ASN A 548 10.54 25.90 -12.45
N PHE A 549 9.97 25.27 -11.43
CA PHE A 549 8.91 25.88 -10.64
C PHE A 549 9.45 26.48 -9.34
N GLY A 550 9.40 27.83 -9.29
CA GLY A 550 9.23 28.64 -8.09
C GLY A 550 10.26 28.48 -6.96
N GLN A 551 11.43 29.06 -7.14
CA GLN A 551 12.22 29.53 -6.01
C GLN A 551 11.44 30.67 -5.35
N ASN A 552 10.69 30.41 -4.29
CA ASN A 552 10.37 31.37 -3.22
C ASN A 552 9.33 30.78 -2.26
N HIS A 553 9.72 29.80 -1.47
CA HIS A 553 9.10 29.57 -0.16
C HIS A 553 10.19 29.08 0.79
N LYS A 554 10.69 29.96 1.64
CA LYS A 554 11.45 29.55 2.83
C LYS A 554 10.49 28.79 3.74
N ALA A 555 10.51 27.45 3.63
CA ALA A 555 9.90 26.62 4.64
C ALA A 555 10.70 26.77 5.94
N ALA A 556 10.07 27.27 6.98
CA ALA A 556 10.63 27.18 8.31
C ALA A 556 10.63 25.70 8.74
N GLY A 557 11.75 25.01 8.52
CA GLY A 557 11.95 23.65 8.96
C GLY A 557 12.19 23.64 10.47
N LEU A 558 11.50 22.73 11.18
CA LEU A 558 11.86 22.38 12.54
C LEU A 558 13.24 21.68 12.52
N PRO A 559 14.24 22.15 13.25
CA PRO A 559 15.57 21.57 13.25
C PRO A 559 15.57 20.24 14.00
N VAL A 560 15.85 19.15 13.31
CA VAL A 560 16.32 17.91 13.96
C VAL A 560 17.84 17.99 13.97
N ALA A 561 18.40 18.38 15.10
CA ALA A 561 19.82 18.47 15.27
C ALA A 561 20.41 17.09 15.61
N LEU A 562 21.14 16.48 14.68
CA LEU A 562 22.20 15.54 15.01
C LEU A 562 23.47 16.37 15.28
N ALA A 563 24.22 15.98 16.31
CA ALA A 563 25.41 16.73 16.69
C ALA A 563 26.66 16.13 16.04
N GLU A 564 27.31 16.89 15.18
CA GLU A 564 28.71 16.65 14.81
C GLU A 564 29.63 17.37 15.78
N LYS A 565 30.74 16.73 16.13
CA LYS A 565 31.80 17.37 16.91
C LYS A 565 32.75 18.06 15.96
N ASP A 566 33.01 19.33 16.19
CA ASP A 566 34.11 20.04 15.53
C ASP A 566 35.48 19.58 16.05
N GLU A 567 36.56 20.09 15.49
CA GLU A 567 37.94 19.77 15.88
C GLU A 567 38.26 20.10 17.36
N LEU A 568 37.41 20.89 18.02
CA LEU A 568 37.49 21.24 19.43
C LEU A 568 36.54 20.41 20.32
N GLY A 569 35.81 19.45 19.73
CA GLY A 569 34.85 18.63 20.45
C GLY A 569 33.52 19.31 20.78
N THR A 570 33.27 20.49 20.20
CA THR A 570 32.01 21.23 20.36
C THR A 570 30.95 20.61 19.46
N ILE A 571 29.78 20.36 20.04
CA ILE A 571 28.66 19.77 19.32
C ILE A 571 28.03 20.83 18.40
N LYS A 572 28.16 20.66 17.08
CA LYS A 572 27.44 21.49 16.12
C LYS A 572 26.12 20.80 15.74
N PRO A 573 24.99 21.51 15.74
CA PRO A 573 23.74 20.97 15.22
C PRO A 573 23.87 20.70 13.70
N VAL A 574 23.68 19.47 13.28
CA VAL A 574 23.61 19.11 11.86
C VAL A 574 22.16 19.24 11.41
N ASN A 575 21.92 20.10 10.43
CA ASN A 575 20.61 20.22 9.81
C ASN A 575 20.45 19.12 8.74
N LEU A 576 19.92 17.97 9.15
CA LEU A 576 19.64 16.84 8.24
C LEU A 576 18.69 17.19 7.10
N MET A 577 17.91 18.26 7.23
CA MET A 577 16.98 18.74 6.20
C MET A 577 17.66 19.70 5.20
N GLU A 578 18.90 20.10 5.46
CA GLU A 578 19.65 20.93 4.54
C GLU A 578 19.88 20.17 3.23
N ASN A 579 19.43 20.77 2.13
CA ASN A 579 19.47 20.19 0.78
C ASN A 579 18.69 18.86 0.61
N TYR A 580 17.91 18.41 1.63
CA TYR A 580 17.14 17.16 1.51
C TYR A 580 16.10 17.23 0.40
N ARG A 581 15.44 18.37 0.25
CA ARG A 581 14.43 18.59 -0.79
C ARG A 581 15.05 18.55 -2.20
N GLU A 582 16.20 19.21 -2.38
CA GLU A 582 16.93 19.27 -3.64
C GLU A 582 17.48 17.91 -4.04
N THR A 583 18.00 17.15 -3.09
CA THR A 583 18.60 15.83 -3.33
C THR A 583 17.59 14.68 -3.26
N PHE A 584 16.33 14.96 -2.88
CA PHE A 584 15.31 13.92 -2.71
C PHE A 584 15.01 13.18 -4.01
N HIS A 585 14.96 13.90 -5.13
CA HIS A 585 14.71 13.29 -6.43
C HIS A 585 15.84 12.32 -6.79
N GLU A 586 17.09 12.74 -6.71
CA GLU A 586 18.27 11.94 -7.07
C GLU A 586 18.48 10.75 -6.12
N ASN A 587 18.32 10.99 -4.82
CA ASN A 587 18.64 9.98 -3.80
C ASN A 587 17.50 9.00 -3.54
N ILE A 588 16.24 9.37 -3.78
CA ILE A 588 15.08 8.59 -3.42
C ILE A 588 14.20 8.28 -4.64
N VAL A 589 13.72 9.30 -5.37
CA VAL A 589 12.75 9.09 -6.45
C VAL A 589 13.36 8.38 -7.64
N GLN A 590 14.48 8.86 -8.13
CA GLN A 590 15.14 8.30 -9.30
C GLN A 590 15.59 6.85 -9.08
N PRO A 591 16.23 6.47 -7.97
CA PRO A 591 16.52 5.06 -7.68
C PRO A 591 15.28 4.17 -7.68
N ILE A 592 14.15 4.63 -7.10
CA ILE A 592 12.91 3.85 -7.09
C ILE A 592 12.34 3.70 -8.50
N VAL A 593 12.31 4.78 -9.29
CA VAL A 593 11.84 4.72 -10.69
C VAL A 593 12.71 3.79 -11.54
N GLU A 594 14.01 3.79 -11.30
CA GLU A 594 14.98 2.89 -11.94
C GLU A 594 14.98 1.47 -11.36
N GLY A 595 14.18 1.19 -10.32
CA GLY A 595 14.12 -0.09 -9.63
C GLY A 595 15.35 -0.40 -8.77
N LYS A 596 16.17 0.59 -8.46
CA LYS A 596 17.32 0.46 -7.58
C LYS A 596 16.89 0.52 -6.11
N LYS A 597 17.69 -0.06 -5.24
CA LYS A 597 17.49 0.06 -3.78
C LYS A 597 17.91 1.45 -3.30
N VAL A 598 17.10 2.03 -2.44
CA VAL A 598 17.41 3.30 -1.76
C VAL A 598 18.24 2.99 -0.50
N PRO A 599 19.39 3.62 -0.28
CA PRO A 599 20.13 3.51 0.96
C PRO A 599 19.30 4.02 2.15
N TRP A 600 19.28 3.27 3.24
CA TRP A 600 18.44 3.57 4.39
C TRP A 600 18.77 4.91 5.06
N ASP A 601 20.03 5.36 4.96
CA ASP A 601 20.50 6.63 5.53
C ASP A 601 20.09 7.86 4.71
N LYS A 602 19.49 7.68 3.52
CA LYS A 602 19.06 8.78 2.64
C LYS A 602 17.59 9.15 2.81
N PHE A 603 16.78 8.31 3.46
CA PHE A 603 15.35 8.56 3.64
C PHE A 603 15.01 8.93 5.08
N LEU A 604 14.59 10.17 5.30
CA LEU A 604 14.26 10.73 6.62
C LEU A 604 12.80 10.51 7.04
N SER A 605 12.07 9.59 6.39
CA SER A 605 10.65 9.29 6.64
C SER A 605 9.69 10.48 6.41
N VAL A 606 10.13 11.49 5.67
CA VAL A 606 9.32 12.62 5.20
C VAL A 606 9.47 12.75 3.69
N VAL A 607 8.43 13.22 3.02
CA VAL A 607 8.38 13.35 1.56
C VAL A 607 8.10 14.80 1.21
N PRO A 608 8.95 15.46 0.42
CA PRO A 608 8.69 16.82 -0.03
C PRO A 608 7.38 16.94 -0.79
N ALA A 609 6.79 18.13 -0.75
CA ALA A 609 5.55 18.43 -1.46
C ALA A 609 5.72 18.28 -2.98
N ALA A 610 4.64 17.87 -3.65
CA ALA A 610 4.54 17.80 -5.12
C ALA A 610 5.53 16.84 -5.82
N THR A 611 6.08 15.86 -5.13
CA THR A 611 7.00 14.87 -5.74
C THR A 611 6.29 13.88 -6.67
N SER A 612 4.97 13.80 -6.64
CA SER A 612 4.19 13.00 -7.60
C SER A 612 4.40 13.41 -9.05
N ARG A 613 4.87 14.64 -9.30
CA ARG A 613 5.24 15.12 -10.65
C ARG A 613 6.27 14.26 -11.38
N TYR A 614 7.06 13.50 -10.64
CA TYR A 614 8.08 12.60 -11.20
C TYR A 614 7.53 11.22 -11.54
N ARG A 615 6.27 10.92 -11.20
CA ARG A 615 5.65 9.63 -11.49
C ARG A 615 5.07 9.62 -12.91
N ASP A 616 5.39 8.58 -13.67
CA ASP A 616 4.75 8.31 -14.95
C ASP A 616 3.53 7.39 -14.79
N MET A 617 2.35 7.88 -15.18
CA MET A 617 1.07 7.18 -15.16
C MET A 617 0.57 6.84 -16.58
N SER A 618 1.38 7.07 -17.62
CA SER A 618 0.98 6.86 -19.02
C SER A 618 0.55 5.42 -19.31
N HIS A 619 1.04 4.47 -18.55
CA HIS A 619 0.75 3.03 -18.68
C HIS A 619 -0.66 2.62 -18.20
N VAL A 620 -1.41 3.49 -17.50
CA VAL A 620 -2.68 3.12 -16.86
C VAL A 620 -3.84 3.05 -17.84
N GLY A 621 -3.87 3.91 -18.85
CA GLY A 621 -4.94 3.93 -19.85
C GLY A 621 -4.41 3.82 -21.27
N SER A 622 -5.22 3.30 -22.18
CA SER A 622 -4.89 3.15 -23.61
C SER A 622 -5.27 4.37 -24.48
N MET A 623 -5.97 5.35 -23.91
CA MET A 623 -6.52 6.49 -24.66
C MET A 623 -5.93 7.81 -24.18
N LEU A 624 -5.75 8.77 -25.09
CA LEU A 624 -5.42 10.17 -24.79
C LEU A 624 -6.45 11.12 -25.40
N PRO A 625 -6.74 12.27 -24.74
CA PRO A 625 -7.57 13.30 -25.37
C PRO A 625 -6.75 14.10 -26.38
N VAL A 626 -7.30 14.28 -27.60
CA VAL A 626 -6.78 15.16 -28.64
C VAL A 626 -7.68 16.39 -28.75
N TYR A 627 -7.07 17.56 -28.84
CA TYR A 627 -7.73 18.85 -28.78
C TYR A 627 -8.02 19.44 -30.17
N ASP A 628 -9.28 19.85 -30.38
CA ASP A 628 -9.73 20.62 -31.54
C ASP A 628 -9.98 22.08 -31.11
N ALA A 629 -9.02 22.93 -31.38
CA ALA A 629 -9.08 24.35 -31.04
C ALA A 629 -10.26 25.09 -31.66
N SER A 630 -10.74 24.66 -32.83
CA SER A 630 -11.85 25.30 -33.54
C SER A 630 -13.18 25.23 -32.80
N LYS A 631 -13.37 24.18 -31.99
CA LYS A 631 -14.59 23.90 -31.23
C LYS A 631 -14.54 24.42 -29.81
N CYS A 632 -13.38 24.75 -29.29
CA CYS A 632 -13.20 25.12 -27.88
C CYS A 632 -13.88 26.44 -27.55
N THR A 633 -14.70 26.47 -26.48
CA THR A 633 -15.37 27.66 -25.94
C THR A 633 -14.65 28.28 -24.73
N SER A 634 -13.51 27.70 -24.31
CA SER A 634 -12.77 28.08 -23.08
C SER A 634 -13.60 28.01 -21.78
N CYS A 635 -14.52 27.07 -21.69
CA CYS A 635 -15.39 26.93 -20.51
C CYS A 635 -14.69 26.39 -19.25
N GLY A 636 -13.50 25.79 -19.39
CA GLY A 636 -12.70 25.29 -18.27
C GLY A 636 -13.14 23.93 -17.68
N LEU A 637 -14.26 23.36 -18.09
CA LEU A 637 -14.79 22.12 -17.49
C LEU A 637 -13.83 20.93 -17.58
N CYS A 638 -13.15 20.78 -18.72
CA CYS A 638 -12.22 19.66 -18.93
C CYS A 638 -11.06 19.66 -17.93
N ALA A 639 -10.45 20.82 -17.68
CA ALA A 639 -9.37 20.95 -16.70
C ALA A 639 -9.91 20.80 -15.25
N THR A 640 -11.07 21.38 -14.96
CA THR A 640 -11.68 21.37 -13.62
C THR A 640 -12.13 19.99 -13.17
N CYS A 641 -12.59 19.16 -14.11
CA CYS A 641 -13.06 17.80 -13.81
C CYS A 641 -11.97 16.72 -13.95
N CYS A 642 -10.75 17.08 -14.36
CA CYS A 642 -9.67 16.13 -14.54
C CYS A 642 -9.10 15.68 -13.17
N PRO A 643 -9.31 14.42 -12.71
CA PRO A 643 -8.85 14.00 -11.40
C PRO A 643 -7.31 13.97 -11.28
N ASP A 644 -6.62 13.83 -12.40
CA ASP A 644 -5.17 13.70 -12.46
C ASP A 644 -4.44 14.98 -12.85
N SER A 645 -5.16 16.09 -13.02
CA SER A 645 -4.60 17.37 -13.49
C SER A 645 -3.75 17.23 -14.76
N ALA A 646 -4.14 16.29 -15.63
CA ALA A 646 -3.39 15.94 -16.83
C ALA A 646 -3.57 16.93 -17.98
N LEU A 647 -4.57 17.83 -17.89
CA LEU A 647 -4.82 18.84 -18.89
C LEU A 647 -4.25 20.18 -18.43
N TYR A 648 -3.48 20.82 -19.28
CA TYR A 648 -2.93 22.15 -19.02
C TYR A 648 -3.24 23.11 -20.17
N SER A 649 -3.27 24.40 -19.86
CA SER A 649 -3.48 25.45 -20.85
C SER A 649 -2.19 26.21 -21.11
N THR A 650 -1.90 26.47 -22.38
CA THR A 650 -0.92 27.46 -22.82
C THR A 650 -1.67 28.70 -23.27
N ILE A 651 -1.37 29.83 -22.66
CA ILE A 651 -2.05 31.09 -22.89
C ILE A 651 -1.03 32.13 -23.31
N THR A 652 -1.38 32.92 -24.37
CA THR A 652 -0.43 33.86 -24.94
C THR A 652 -1.10 35.08 -25.57
N ASP A 653 -0.39 36.18 -25.61
CA ASP A 653 -0.69 37.36 -26.39
C ASP A 653 0.16 37.47 -27.68
N HIS A 654 1.11 36.49 -27.87
CA HIS A 654 1.94 36.45 -29.07
C HIS A 654 1.08 36.26 -30.33
N PRO A 655 1.47 36.89 -31.47
CA PRO A 655 0.89 36.60 -32.76
C PRO A 655 1.06 35.11 -33.09
N ILE A 656 -0.07 34.43 -33.33
CA ILE A 656 -0.03 33.01 -33.67
C ILE A 656 0.37 32.78 -35.13
N PRO A 657 1.50 32.13 -35.43
CA PRO A 657 1.89 31.84 -36.81
C PRO A 657 0.85 30.96 -37.51
N GLU A 658 0.78 31.06 -38.84
CA GLU A 658 -0.17 30.30 -39.65
C GLU A 658 -0.09 28.77 -39.36
N ALA A 659 1.12 28.24 -39.28
CA ALA A 659 1.37 26.82 -38.97
C ALA A 659 0.89 26.38 -37.58
N ALA A 660 0.73 27.30 -36.63
CA ALA A 660 0.28 27.04 -35.28
C ALA A 660 -1.22 27.27 -35.06
N LYS A 661 -1.93 27.87 -36.00
CA LYS A 661 -3.35 28.23 -35.84
C LYS A 661 -4.24 27.02 -35.50
N ARG A 662 -3.92 25.84 -35.96
CA ARG A 662 -4.68 24.63 -35.68
C ARG A 662 -4.63 24.23 -34.20
N TYR A 663 -3.62 24.64 -33.48
CA TYR A 663 -3.44 24.32 -32.07
C TYR A 663 -4.07 25.33 -31.13
N PHE A 664 -4.22 26.57 -31.57
CA PHE A 664 -4.68 27.67 -30.74
C PHE A 664 -6.10 28.11 -31.04
N ARG A 665 -6.92 28.25 -30.00
CA ARG A 665 -8.14 29.03 -30.05
C ARG A 665 -7.76 30.50 -29.95
N ILE A 666 -7.99 31.25 -31.01
CA ILE A 666 -7.74 32.70 -31.09
C ILE A 666 -9.04 33.44 -30.79
N PHE A 667 -9.00 34.35 -29.83
CA PHE A 667 -10.18 35.16 -29.44
C PHE A 667 -10.14 36.54 -30.07
N LYS A 668 -11.30 37.09 -30.43
CA LYS A 668 -11.45 38.44 -30.98
C LYS A 668 -11.06 39.52 -29.98
N LYS A 669 -11.29 39.24 -28.66
CA LYS A 669 -10.94 40.12 -27.54
C LYS A 669 -10.43 39.26 -26.39
N PRO A 670 -9.43 39.77 -25.61
CA PRO A 670 -9.01 39.14 -24.40
C PRO A 670 -10.15 39.03 -23.37
N PRO A 671 -10.07 38.07 -22.44
CA PRO A 671 -10.98 38.01 -21.29
C PRO A 671 -10.91 39.30 -20.46
N LYS A 672 -12.02 39.65 -19.79
CA LYS A 672 -12.08 40.81 -18.90
C LYS A 672 -11.04 40.62 -17.76
N GLY A 673 -10.24 41.65 -17.56
CA GLY A 673 -9.18 41.68 -16.54
C GLY A 673 -7.78 41.33 -17.05
N VAL A 674 -7.65 40.83 -18.29
CA VAL A 674 -6.34 40.59 -18.92
C VAL A 674 -5.91 41.87 -19.68
N PRO A 675 -4.73 42.43 -19.39
CA PRO A 675 -4.31 43.73 -19.97
C PRO A 675 -3.66 43.59 -21.37
N TRP A 676 -3.94 42.51 -22.09
CA TRP A 676 -3.37 42.23 -23.39
C TRP A 676 -4.26 42.67 -24.54
N GLU A 677 -3.67 43.02 -25.66
CA GLU A 677 -4.40 43.38 -26.86
C GLU A 677 -4.89 42.17 -27.65
N ARG A 678 -4.19 41.02 -27.47
CA ARG A 678 -4.47 39.78 -28.17
C ARG A 678 -4.60 38.65 -27.13
N PHE A 679 -5.33 37.62 -27.50
CA PHE A 679 -5.47 36.46 -26.64
C PHE A 679 -5.68 35.20 -27.47
N ALA A 680 -4.83 34.22 -27.23
CA ALA A 680 -4.96 32.87 -27.77
C ALA A 680 -4.68 31.86 -26.69
N MET A 681 -5.31 30.68 -26.76
CA MET A 681 -5.09 29.59 -25.84
C MET A 681 -5.09 28.24 -26.53
N ASN A 682 -4.32 27.35 -25.96
CA ASN A 682 -4.30 25.93 -26.27
C ASN A 682 -4.71 25.13 -25.01
N ILE A 683 -5.27 23.95 -25.19
CA ILE A 683 -5.41 22.94 -24.14
C ILE A 683 -4.64 21.71 -24.61
N ASP A 684 -3.66 21.32 -23.85
CA ASP A 684 -2.83 20.16 -24.15
C ASP A 684 -2.90 19.14 -23.01
N VAL A 685 -2.40 17.93 -23.22
CA VAL A 685 -2.38 16.86 -22.24
C VAL A 685 -0.95 16.53 -21.85
N ILE A 686 -0.73 16.21 -20.59
CA ILE A 686 0.48 15.62 -20.08
C ILE A 686 0.32 14.08 -20.16
N PRO A 687 0.91 13.39 -21.16
CA PRO A 687 0.69 11.96 -21.33
C PRO A 687 1.06 11.13 -20.09
N GLY A 688 2.16 11.50 -19.41
CA GLY A 688 2.62 10.88 -18.18
C GLY A 688 1.70 11.09 -16.96
N ALA A 689 0.72 11.99 -17.04
CA ALA A 689 -0.31 12.18 -16.01
C ALA A 689 -1.65 11.56 -16.40
N CYS A 690 -1.95 11.44 -17.68
CA CYS A 690 -3.26 11.03 -18.18
C CYS A 690 -3.46 9.51 -18.06
N LYS A 691 -4.53 9.12 -17.36
CA LYS A 691 -4.97 7.71 -17.20
C LYS A 691 -6.06 7.28 -18.18
N GLY A 692 -6.42 8.10 -19.15
CA GLY A 692 -7.38 7.74 -20.19
C GLY A 692 -8.84 7.59 -19.73
N CYS A 693 -9.25 8.19 -18.62
CA CYS A 693 -10.59 8.01 -18.03
C CYS A 693 -11.75 8.61 -18.85
N ALA A 694 -11.44 9.46 -19.83
CA ALA A 694 -12.39 10.11 -20.73
C ALA A 694 -13.36 11.14 -20.11
N ILE A 695 -13.22 11.54 -18.85
CA ILE A 695 -14.06 12.56 -18.22
C ILE A 695 -14.01 13.86 -19.02
N CYS A 696 -12.80 14.32 -19.39
CA CYS A 696 -12.61 15.59 -20.11
C CYS A 696 -13.35 15.66 -21.46
N ALA A 697 -13.42 14.54 -22.19
CA ALA A 697 -14.16 14.44 -23.44
C ALA A 697 -15.67 14.44 -23.19
N ASN A 698 -16.14 13.72 -22.17
CA ASN A 698 -17.57 13.59 -21.85
C ASN A 698 -18.18 14.85 -21.21
N VAL A 699 -17.40 15.67 -20.52
CA VAL A 699 -17.87 16.96 -19.96
C VAL A 699 -17.73 18.12 -20.94
N CYS A 700 -17.07 17.93 -22.08
CA CYS A 700 -16.88 18.98 -23.08
C CYS A 700 -18.16 19.28 -23.83
N PRO A 701 -18.76 20.46 -23.69
CA PRO A 701 -20.07 20.74 -24.28
C PRO A 701 -20.05 20.90 -25.82
N THR A 702 -18.87 20.98 -26.42
CA THR A 702 -18.68 21.24 -27.85
C THR A 702 -17.84 20.18 -28.56
N ASP A 703 -17.56 19.05 -27.90
CA ASP A 703 -16.71 17.98 -28.40
C ASP A 703 -15.32 18.48 -28.90
N ALA A 704 -14.77 19.46 -28.20
CA ALA A 704 -13.44 19.99 -28.51
C ALA A 704 -12.30 19.02 -28.05
N LEU A 705 -12.63 18.01 -27.25
CA LEU A 705 -11.72 16.97 -26.85
C LEU A 705 -12.28 15.60 -27.28
N LYS A 706 -11.48 14.79 -27.94
CA LYS A 706 -11.84 13.44 -28.35
C LYS A 706 -10.80 12.46 -27.83
N MET A 707 -11.26 11.34 -27.27
CA MET A 707 -10.37 10.25 -26.89
C MET A 707 -9.91 9.48 -28.11
N VAL A 708 -8.60 9.33 -28.25
CA VAL A 708 -7.94 8.63 -29.34
C VAL A 708 -7.04 7.56 -28.72
N ASP A 709 -6.96 6.38 -29.35
CA ASP A 709 -6.03 5.34 -28.91
C ASP A 709 -4.60 5.89 -28.99
N LYS A 710 -3.80 5.65 -27.95
CA LYS A 710 -2.41 6.12 -27.88
C LYS A 710 -1.56 5.70 -29.08
N MET A 711 -1.84 4.52 -29.62
CA MET A 711 -1.15 4.02 -30.80
C MET A 711 -1.40 4.86 -32.07
N ASN A 712 -2.51 5.62 -32.08
CA ASN A 712 -2.90 6.46 -33.23
C ASN A 712 -2.61 7.95 -32.96
N VAL A 713 -2.02 8.31 -31.81
CA VAL A 713 -1.68 9.69 -31.47
C VAL A 713 -0.25 9.97 -31.93
N THR A 714 -0.04 11.10 -32.58
CA THR A 714 1.26 11.52 -33.11
C THR A 714 1.70 12.82 -32.45
N GLU A 715 2.98 13.18 -32.56
CA GLU A 715 3.48 14.49 -32.09
C GLU A 715 2.71 15.67 -32.70
N ALA A 716 2.16 15.48 -33.91
CA ALA A 716 1.37 16.51 -34.56
C ALA A 716 0.02 16.79 -33.90
N ASP A 717 -0.45 15.94 -33.00
CA ASP A 717 -1.70 16.09 -32.22
C ASP A 717 -1.51 16.97 -30.97
N PHE A 718 -0.26 17.26 -30.60
CA PHE A 718 0.09 18.08 -29.45
C PHE A 718 0.70 19.44 -29.89
N LEU A 719 0.74 20.38 -28.93
CA LEU A 719 1.40 21.65 -29.17
C LEU A 719 2.92 21.44 -29.30
N PRO A 720 3.53 21.75 -30.46
CA PRO A 720 4.99 21.63 -30.61
C PRO A 720 5.76 22.50 -29.61
N ASP A 721 6.89 21.98 -29.09
CA ASP A 721 7.69 22.61 -28.03
C ASP A 721 8.07 24.06 -28.34
N LYS A 722 8.45 24.34 -29.59
CA LYS A 722 8.76 25.71 -30.03
C LYS A 722 7.64 26.75 -29.82
N TYR A 723 6.41 26.31 -29.59
CA TYR A 723 5.26 27.18 -29.28
C TYR A 723 4.90 27.17 -27.79
N LYS A 724 5.49 26.26 -27.00
CA LYS A 724 5.32 26.25 -25.54
C LYS A 724 5.99 27.46 -24.90
N ASP A 725 7.08 27.97 -25.50
CA ASP A 725 7.75 29.20 -25.07
C ASP A 725 6.87 30.46 -25.18
N PHE A 726 5.75 30.40 -25.90
CA PHE A 726 4.76 31.47 -25.93
C PHE A 726 3.92 31.58 -24.67
N ASP A 727 4.07 30.64 -23.75
CA ASP A 727 3.21 30.55 -22.57
C ASP A 727 3.40 31.71 -21.60
N LYS A 728 2.35 32.50 -21.43
CA LYS A 728 2.23 33.59 -20.46
C LYS A 728 1.24 33.31 -19.34
N THR A 729 0.98 32.02 -19.05
CA THR A 729 0.00 31.62 -18.02
C THR A 729 0.37 32.19 -16.65
N LEU A 730 1.66 32.23 -16.30
CA LEU A 730 2.12 32.81 -15.03
C LEU A 730 1.87 34.33 -14.97
N GLU A 731 2.12 35.06 -16.06
CA GLU A 731 1.83 36.50 -16.15
C GLU A 731 0.32 36.73 -16.02
N ALA A 732 -0.51 35.94 -16.72
CA ALA A 732 -1.96 36.02 -16.60
C ALA A 732 -2.44 35.68 -15.17
N ALA A 733 -1.78 34.83 -14.45
CA ALA A 733 -2.14 34.48 -13.08
C ALA A 733 -2.10 35.67 -12.11
N PHE A 734 -1.26 36.66 -12.34
CA PHE A 734 -1.27 37.90 -11.54
C PHE A 734 -2.56 38.74 -11.70
N HIS A 735 -3.32 38.50 -12.75
CA HIS A 735 -4.59 39.20 -13.02
C HIS A 735 -5.84 38.35 -12.71
N VAL A 736 -5.63 37.16 -12.10
CA VAL A 736 -6.69 36.16 -11.84
C VAL A 736 -7.84 36.72 -10.99
N SER A 737 -7.57 37.61 -10.04
CA SER A 737 -8.59 38.20 -9.17
C SER A 737 -9.73 38.93 -9.95
N ASN A 738 -9.41 39.46 -11.11
CA ASN A 738 -10.36 40.21 -11.96
C ASN A 738 -11.04 39.35 -13.03
N MET A 739 -10.74 38.07 -13.11
CA MET A 739 -11.25 37.13 -14.11
C MET A 739 -12.48 36.36 -13.61
N ALA A 740 -13.29 35.90 -14.56
CA ALA A 740 -14.31 34.92 -14.24
C ALA A 740 -13.71 33.58 -13.72
N LEU A 741 -14.40 32.93 -12.82
CA LEU A 741 -13.88 31.71 -12.12
C LEU A 741 -13.44 30.61 -13.08
N ASN A 742 -14.17 30.37 -14.17
CA ASN A 742 -13.79 29.37 -15.18
C ASN A 742 -12.46 29.70 -15.88
N GLN A 743 -12.13 30.97 -16.05
CA GLN A 743 -10.88 31.45 -16.61
C GLN A 743 -9.75 31.32 -15.58
N GLN A 744 -10.01 31.67 -14.31
CA GLN A 744 -9.06 31.46 -13.23
C GLN A 744 -8.61 30.00 -13.18
N VAL A 745 -9.56 29.08 -13.30
CA VAL A 745 -9.31 27.63 -13.33
C VAL A 745 -8.38 27.25 -14.48
N LEU A 746 -8.67 27.67 -15.70
CA LEU A 746 -7.85 27.34 -16.87
C LEU A 746 -6.41 27.83 -16.73
N PHE A 747 -6.20 28.99 -16.09
CA PHE A 747 -4.89 29.64 -16.05
C PHE A 747 -3.98 29.14 -14.94
N VAL A 748 -4.52 28.54 -13.89
CA VAL A 748 -3.74 28.21 -12.68
C VAL A 748 -3.73 26.72 -12.40
N PHE A 749 -4.76 25.99 -12.74
CA PHE A 749 -5.05 24.67 -12.20
C PHE A 749 -3.99 23.60 -12.49
N SER A 750 -3.66 23.40 -13.76
CA SER A 750 -2.70 22.34 -14.16
C SER A 750 -1.27 22.59 -13.71
N LYS A 751 -0.96 23.82 -13.28
CA LYS A 751 0.37 24.22 -12.81
C LYS A 751 0.50 24.20 -11.29
N LEU A 752 -0.62 24.24 -10.56
CA LEU A 752 -0.62 24.19 -9.09
C LEU A 752 -0.58 22.77 -8.54
N TYR A 753 -1.33 21.87 -9.15
CA TYR A 753 -1.50 20.51 -8.62
C TYR A 753 -0.80 19.49 -9.52
N PRO A 754 0.17 18.71 -9.00
CA PRO A 754 0.98 17.82 -9.84
C PRO A 754 0.19 16.61 -10.36
N GLY A 755 -0.91 16.22 -9.71
CA GLY A 755 -1.64 15.00 -10.04
C GLY A 755 -0.77 13.75 -9.97
N ARG A 756 -0.90 12.85 -10.96
CA ARG A 756 -0.09 11.62 -11.10
C ARG A 756 -0.13 10.69 -9.88
N HIS A 757 -1.21 10.76 -9.14
CA HIS A 757 -1.50 9.84 -8.03
C HIS A 757 -1.97 8.46 -8.55
N THR A 758 -2.06 7.45 -7.66
CA THR A 758 -2.48 6.09 -8.03
C THR A 758 -3.98 5.83 -7.79
N LEU A 759 -4.80 6.85 -7.60
CA LEU A 759 -6.26 6.72 -7.63
C LEU A 759 -6.73 6.09 -8.96
N CYS A 760 -7.87 5.40 -8.90
CA CYS A 760 -8.48 4.82 -10.11
C CYS A 760 -8.70 5.88 -11.20
N PRO A 761 -8.59 5.54 -12.49
CA PRO A 761 -9.04 6.43 -13.56
C PRO A 761 -10.48 6.89 -13.30
N GLY A 762 -10.72 8.20 -13.40
CA GLY A 762 -12.05 8.77 -13.17
C GLY A 762 -12.51 8.82 -11.70
N CYS A 763 -11.64 8.58 -10.75
CA CYS A 763 -11.98 8.68 -9.33
C CYS A 763 -12.28 10.12 -8.93
N SER A 764 -13.46 10.34 -8.34
CA SER A 764 -13.90 11.68 -7.94
C SER A 764 -13.08 12.28 -6.79
N GLU A 765 -12.38 11.47 -5.99
CA GLU A 765 -11.54 11.97 -4.88
C GLU A 765 -10.43 12.88 -5.39
N GLY A 766 -9.76 12.52 -6.50
CA GLY A 766 -8.75 13.38 -7.12
C GLY A 766 -9.31 14.74 -7.56
N THR A 767 -10.51 14.75 -8.16
CA THR A 767 -11.20 16.01 -8.52
C THR A 767 -11.53 16.84 -7.29
N ILE A 768 -12.03 16.25 -6.20
CA ILE A 768 -12.37 16.96 -4.97
C ILE A 768 -11.12 17.58 -4.33
N GLY A 769 -10.02 16.84 -4.28
CA GLY A 769 -8.71 17.35 -3.82
C GLY A 769 -8.27 18.57 -4.62
N LEU A 770 -8.31 18.46 -5.93
CA LEU A 770 -7.98 19.53 -6.87
C LEU A 770 -8.83 20.79 -6.65
N LEU A 771 -10.17 20.66 -6.57
CA LEU A 771 -11.09 21.78 -6.31
C LEU A 771 -10.79 22.46 -4.97
N THR A 772 -10.45 21.67 -3.96
CA THR A 772 -10.13 22.17 -2.61
C THR A 772 -8.85 22.97 -2.60
N PHE A 773 -7.78 22.47 -3.24
CA PHE A 773 -6.51 23.20 -3.33
C PHE A 773 -6.65 24.49 -4.14
N PHE A 774 -7.42 24.47 -5.21
CA PHE A 774 -7.70 25.68 -5.96
C PHE A 774 -8.46 26.71 -5.11
N ALA A 775 -9.48 26.28 -4.38
CA ALA A 775 -10.23 27.18 -3.51
C ALA A 775 -9.32 27.81 -2.45
N ALA A 776 -8.45 27.00 -1.83
CA ALA A 776 -7.50 27.41 -0.80
C ALA A 776 -6.46 28.41 -1.34
N GLU A 777 -5.82 28.10 -2.48
CA GLU A 777 -4.84 29.02 -3.12
C GLU A 777 -5.49 30.32 -3.62
N SER A 778 -6.70 30.23 -4.13
CA SER A 778 -7.45 31.43 -4.54
C SER A 778 -7.68 32.39 -3.39
N LEU A 779 -7.95 31.88 -2.19
CA LEU A 779 -8.11 32.70 -0.98
C LEU A 779 -6.77 33.24 -0.48
N ARG A 780 -5.73 32.40 -0.49
CA ARG A 780 -4.39 32.80 -0.06
C ARG A 780 -3.81 33.92 -0.91
N ASN A 781 -4.04 33.88 -2.22
CA ASN A 781 -3.56 34.87 -3.16
C ASN A 781 -4.50 36.09 -3.31
N ASN A 782 -5.72 36.03 -2.77
CA ASN A 782 -6.69 37.13 -2.78
C ASN A 782 -7.48 37.19 -1.46
N PRO A 783 -6.89 37.74 -0.39
CA PRO A 783 -7.53 37.84 0.92
C PRO A 783 -8.83 38.66 0.92
N GLN A 784 -9.01 39.57 -0.04
CA GLN A 784 -10.24 40.37 -0.17
C GLN A 784 -11.49 39.51 -0.40
N GLY A 785 -11.34 38.30 -0.97
CA GLY A 785 -12.44 37.35 -1.05
C GLY A 785 -12.93 36.89 0.34
N ILE A 786 -12.06 36.87 1.33
CA ILE A 786 -12.40 36.63 2.73
C ILE A 786 -13.21 37.77 3.29
N ALA A 787 -12.74 39.02 3.09
CA ALA A 787 -13.43 40.23 3.54
C ALA A 787 -14.86 40.31 3.01
N THR A 788 -15.07 40.04 1.71
CA THR A 788 -16.39 40.09 1.06
C THR A 788 -17.36 39.07 1.67
N PHE A 789 -16.87 37.87 2.01
CA PHE A 789 -17.69 36.83 2.68
C PHE A 789 -18.17 37.33 4.05
N TYR A 790 -17.26 37.88 4.86
CA TYR A 790 -17.57 38.32 6.22
C TYR A 790 -18.38 39.60 6.32
N GLN A 791 -18.39 40.44 5.30
CA GLN A 791 -19.26 41.64 5.26
C GLN A 791 -20.76 41.30 5.34
N GLY A 792 -21.14 40.06 4.95
CA GLY A 792 -22.51 39.57 5.06
C GLY A 792 -22.89 38.99 6.45
N ILE A 793 -21.94 38.75 7.35
CA ILE A 793 -22.20 38.11 8.64
C ILE A 793 -22.36 39.17 9.75
N LYS A 794 -23.60 39.28 10.26
CA LYS A 794 -23.98 40.34 11.21
C LYS A 794 -23.42 40.13 12.64
N VAL A 795 -23.07 38.93 13.03
CA VAL A 795 -22.60 38.61 14.38
C VAL A 795 -21.30 37.80 14.31
N LEU A 796 -20.18 38.48 14.43
CA LEU A 796 -18.87 37.87 14.60
C LEU A 796 -18.35 38.19 16.01
N SER A 797 -17.75 37.21 16.68
CA SER A 797 -16.99 37.46 17.89
C SER A 797 -15.83 38.42 17.64
N GLU A 798 -15.40 39.14 18.64
CA GLU A 798 -14.26 40.04 18.51
C GLU A 798 -12.97 39.29 18.13
N GLN A 799 -12.80 38.07 18.66
CA GLN A 799 -11.70 37.19 18.31
C GLN A 799 -11.73 36.77 16.83
N SER A 800 -12.90 36.43 16.29
CA SER A 800 -13.05 36.12 14.88
C SER A 800 -12.74 37.33 13.98
N ARG A 801 -13.16 38.51 14.36
CA ARG A 801 -12.84 39.73 13.62
C ARG A 801 -11.32 39.98 13.59
N ARG A 802 -10.64 39.91 14.72
CA ARG A 802 -9.18 40.09 14.78
C ARG A 802 -8.43 39.04 13.96
N ALA A 803 -8.88 37.77 13.96
CA ALA A 803 -8.28 36.71 13.12
C ALA A 803 -8.47 36.98 11.63
N ILE A 804 -9.63 37.50 11.24
CA ILE A 804 -9.91 37.85 9.85
C ILE A 804 -9.07 39.06 9.43
N ASP A 805 -9.05 40.11 10.23
CA ASP A 805 -8.25 41.30 9.96
C ASP A 805 -6.77 40.92 9.81
N HIS A 806 -6.26 40.07 10.68
CA HIS A 806 -4.90 39.56 10.56
C HIS A 806 -4.66 38.76 9.27
N MET A 807 -5.58 37.85 8.90
CA MET A 807 -5.47 37.08 7.63
C MET A 807 -5.51 38.00 6.40
N LEU A 808 -6.25 39.12 6.47
CA LEU A 808 -6.31 40.12 5.40
C LEU A 808 -5.00 40.88 5.25
N ASP A 809 -4.35 41.19 6.35
CA ASP A 809 -3.11 41.99 6.38
C ASP A 809 -1.85 41.14 6.14
N HIS A 810 -1.80 39.91 6.64
CA HIS A 810 -0.59 39.08 6.69
C HIS A 810 -0.69 37.76 5.90
N GLY A 811 -1.88 37.43 5.39
CA GLY A 811 -2.13 36.13 4.79
C GLY A 811 -2.32 35.00 5.81
N PHE A 812 -2.30 33.75 5.38
CA PHE A 812 -2.42 32.57 6.22
C PHE A 812 -1.68 31.37 5.63
N ASN A 813 -1.23 30.46 6.50
CA ASN A 813 -0.68 29.17 6.10
C ASN A 813 -1.78 28.11 6.03
N ILE A 814 -1.53 27.08 5.20
CA ILE A 814 -2.40 25.91 5.08
C ILE A 814 -1.64 24.68 5.53
N TYR A 815 -2.25 23.90 6.40
CA TYR A 815 -1.79 22.59 6.81
C TYR A 815 -2.87 21.57 6.50
N THR A 816 -2.51 20.45 5.85
CA THR A 816 -3.45 19.40 5.52
C THR A 816 -3.27 18.17 6.40
N ILE A 817 -4.39 17.61 6.84
CA ILE A 817 -4.42 16.38 7.62
C ILE A 817 -5.23 15.35 6.84
N ASN A 818 -4.68 14.16 6.67
CA ASN A 818 -5.26 13.14 5.83
C ASN A 818 -5.53 11.89 6.67
N ALA A 819 -6.80 11.44 6.66
CA ALA A 819 -7.17 10.16 7.22
C ALA A 819 -6.85 9.04 6.24
N THR A 820 -6.40 7.89 6.72
CA THR A 820 -6.17 6.71 5.88
C THR A 820 -7.41 6.39 5.02
N GLY A 821 -7.23 6.22 3.73
CA GLY A 821 -8.31 5.95 2.76
C GLY A 821 -7.76 5.84 1.34
N CYS A 822 -8.64 5.80 0.32
CA CYS A 822 -8.20 5.73 -1.08
C CYS A 822 -7.35 6.94 -1.48
N SER A 823 -7.80 8.15 -1.15
CA SER A 823 -7.09 9.39 -1.43
C SER A 823 -5.71 9.36 -0.80
N GLU A 824 -5.62 9.07 0.50
CA GLU A 824 -4.37 9.10 1.23
C GLU A 824 -3.36 8.08 0.70
N VAL A 825 -3.72 6.79 0.61
CA VAL A 825 -2.79 5.74 0.15
C VAL A 825 -2.37 5.90 -1.32
N SER A 826 -3.09 6.69 -2.09
CA SER A 826 -2.83 6.90 -3.52
C SER A 826 -2.13 8.22 -3.81
N GLU A 827 -2.39 9.24 -3.02
CA GLU A 827 -1.88 10.60 -3.18
C GLU A 827 -0.61 10.85 -2.38
N LEU A 828 -0.47 10.17 -1.21
CA LEU A 828 0.66 10.33 -0.28
C LEU A 828 1.56 9.07 -0.18
N ALA A 829 1.53 8.19 -1.20
CA ALA A 829 2.35 6.99 -1.19
C ALA A 829 3.82 7.30 -1.48
N ASN A 830 4.71 7.05 -0.50
CA ASN A 830 6.15 7.22 -0.65
C ASN A 830 6.68 6.59 -1.96
N PRO A 831 7.58 7.26 -2.68
CA PRO A 831 8.16 8.59 -2.44
C PRO A 831 7.37 9.72 -3.10
N PHE A 832 6.15 9.49 -3.50
CA PHE A 832 5.35 10.42 -4.29
C PHE A 832 4.27 11.06 -3.43
N ASN A 833 4.24 12.39 -3.42
CA ASN A 833 3.31 13.21 -2.68
C ASN A 833 2.72 14.26 -3.62
N ASP A 834 1.41 14.27 -3.80
CA ASP A 834 0.72 15.24 -4.65
C ASP A 834 0.27 16.49 -3.90
N ARG A 835 0.41 16.53 -2.57
CA ARG A 835 0.07 17.72 -1.78
C ARG A 835 1.05 18.84 -2.06
N ILE A 836 0.50 20.04 -2.22
CA ILE A 836 1.26 21.27 -2.42
C ILE A 836 1.53 22.00 -1.10
N TYR A 837 0.83 21.61 -0.02
CA TYR A 837 0.97 22.15 1.33
C TYR A 837 1.66 21.16 2.26
N GLN A 838 2.04 21.66 3.43
CA GLN A 838 2.44 20.79 4.53
C GLN A 838 1.32 19.81 4.85
N ALA A 839 1.64 18.53 4.88
CA ALA A 839 0.66 17.47 5.06
C ALA A 839 1.08 16.49 6.16
N GLY A 840 0.09 15.97 6.88
CA GLY A 840 0.27 14.86 7.83
C GLY A 840 -0.71 13.73 7.51
N HIS A 841 -0.24 12.48 7.57
CA HIS A 841 -1.08 11.28 7.46
C HIS A 841 -1.34 10.70 8.85
N TYR A 842 -2.58 10.35 9.10
CA TYR A 842 -3.02 9.78 10.38
C TYR A 842 -3.97 8.62 10.17
N GLY A 843 -3.99 7.68 11.13
CA GLY A 843 -4.89 6.53 11.08
C GLY A 843 -6.36 6.94 10.99
N PHE A 844 -7.22 6.07 10.46
CA PHE A 844 -8.64 6.33 10.16
C PHE A 844 -9.38 7.16 11.21
N GLY A 845 -9.36 6.72 12.47
CA GLY A 845 -10.14 7.33 13.54
C GLY A 845 -9.46 8.52 14.22
N THR A 846 -8.20 8.79 13.94
CA THR A 846 -7.38 9.75 14.68
C THR A 846 -7.21 11.10 14.00
N ALA A 847 -7.54 11.22 12.71
CA ALA A 847 -7.30 12.42 11.92
C ALA A 847 -7.98 13.68 12.51
N SER A 848 -9.22 13.58 13.01
CA SER A 848 -9.91 14.73 13.63
C SER A 848 -9.26 15.14 14.95
N ALA A 849 -8.81 14.18 15.78
CA ALA A 849 -8.08 14.48 17.00
C ALA A 849 -6.70 15.09 16.71
N ALA A 850 -6.01 14.57 15.69
CA ALA A 850 -4.74 15.13 15.24
C ALA A 850 -4.91 16.57 14.71
N ALA A 851 -6.00 16.83 13.96
CA ALA A 851 -6.32 18.17 13.47
C ALA A 851 -6.53 19.16 14.61
N LEU A 852 -7.25 18.75 15.65
CA LEU A 852 -7.47 19.57 16.84
C LEU A 852 -6.14 19.89 17.54
N GLY A 853 -5.31 18.87 17.79
CA GLY A 853 -4.00 19.06 18.42
C GLY A 853 -3.05 19.91 17.58
N ALA A 854 -3.01 19.71 16.27
CA ALA A 854 -2.21 20.50 15.35
C ALA A 854 -2.68 21.96 15.32
N LYS A 855 -4.00 22.20 15.25
CA LYS A 855 -4.55 23.57 15.26
C LYS A 855 -4.20 24.30 16.56
N PHE A 856 -4.40 23.63 17.70
CA PHE A 856 -3.99 24.19 18.99
C PHE A 856 -2.51 24.58 19.02
N SER A 857 -1.63 23.69 18.55
CA SER A 857 -0.18 23.95 18.53
C SER A 857 0.19 25.10 17.59
N LEU A 858 -0.43 25.17 16.42
CA LEU A 858 -0.19 26.25 15.46
C LEU A 858 -0.70 27.61 15.98
N ASP A 859 -1.85 27.62 16.65
CA ASP A 859 -2.38 28.84 17.27
C ASP A 859 -1.49 29.30 18.44
N GLN A 860 -0.97 28.38 19.25
CA GLN A 860 -0.02 28.72 20.30
C GLN A 860 1.31 29.24 19.73
N ALA A 861 1.79 28.67 18.62
CA ALA A 861 2.99 29.18 17.93
C ALA A 861 2.80 30.63 17.46
N TYR A 862 1.62 30.95 16.92
CA TYR A 862 1.27 32.31 16.54
C TYR A 862 1.17 33.26 17.76
N LEU A 863 0.43 32.86 18.81
CA LEU A 863 0.25 33.67 20.01
C LEU A 863 1.55 33.94 20.76
N ASN A 864 2.51 33.01 20.67
CA ASN A 864 3.84 33.18 21.31
C ASN A 864 4.90 33.81 20.39
N GLY A 865 4.52 34.26 19.18
CA GLY A 865 5.41 34.92 18.25
C GLY A 865 6.39 34.00 17.52
N PHE A 866 6.19 32.67 17.54
CA PHE A 866 6.96 31.71 16.75
C PHE A 866 6.49 31.64 15.30
N SER A 867 5.32 32.16 15.00
CA SER A 867 4.77 32.28 13.64
C SER A 867 4.20 33.69 13.45
N GLU A 868 4.50 34.30 12.31
CA GLU A 868 3.98 35.62 11.94
C GLU A 868 2.57 35.54 11.36
N VAL A 869 2.10 34.33 10.96
CA VAL A 869 0.82 34.15 10.30
C VAL A 869 -0.01 33.05 10.95
N LEU A 870 -1.32 33.20 10.92
CA LEU A 870 -2.28 32.19 11.31
C LEU A 870 -2.27 31.01 10.35
N SER A 871 -2.67 29.84 10.83
CA SER A 871 -2.76 28.62 10.03
C SER A 871 -4.18 28.08 9.96
N LYS A 872 -4.61 27.74 8.75
CA LYS A 872 -5.83 26.98 8.46
C LYS A 872 -5.53 25.51 8.37
N ILE A 873 -6.38 24.65 8.92
CA ILE A 873 -6.27 23.20 8.76
C ILE A 873 -7.38 22.71 7.86
N ILE A 874 -7.01 21.93 6.85
CA ILE A 874 -7.93 21.20 5.98
C ILE A 874 -7.75 19.71 6.23
N VAL A 875 -8.83 19.04 6.67
CA VAL A 875 -8.85 17.60 6.91
C VAL A 875 -9.48 16.91 5.72
N PHE A 876 -8.74 16.01 5.08
CA PHE A 876 -9.25 15.12 4.05
C PHE A 876 -9.56 13.75 4.64
N ALA A 877 -10.80 13.29 4.50
CA ALA A 877 -11.22 12.03 5.12
C ALA A 877 -12.29 11.33 4.30
N GLY A 878 -12.19 10.01 4.19
CA GLY A 878 -13.26 9.17 3.63
C GLY A 878 -14.43 9.00 4.60
N ASP A 879 -15.55 8.51 4.09
CA ASP A 879 -16.74 8.23 4.91
C ASP A 879 -16.45 7.27 6.06
N GLY A 880 -15.67 6.20 5.86
CA GLY A 880 -15.31 5.28 6.94
C GLY A 880 -14.61 5.96 8.12
N ALA A 881 -13.76 6.94 7.83
CA ALA A 881 -13.02 7.68 8.84
C ALA A 881 -13.89 8.62 9.68
N ILE A 882 -14.93 9.19 9.09
CA ILE A 882 -15.80 10.18 9.76
C ILE A 882 -17.11 9.57 10.23
N TYR A 883 -17.74 8.73 9.43
CA TYR A 883 -19.05 8.14 9.77
C TYR A 883 -18.96 7.06 10.82
N ASP A 884 -17.85 6.34 10.89
CA ASP A 884 -17.71 5.14 11.73
C ASP A 884 -16.59 5.29 12.77
N ILE A 885 -15.35 4.99 12.39
CA ILE A 885 -14.25 4.83 13.34
C ILE A 885 -13.88 6.15 14.04
N GLY A 886 -13.89 7.26 13.32
CA GLY A 886 -13.52 8.58 13.84
C GLY A 886 -14.71 9.47 14.22
N ASN A 887 -15.94 8.95 14.28
CA ASN A 887 -17.12 9.77 14.55
C ASN A 887 -17.09 10.46 15.92
N GLY A 888 -16.60 9.78 16.95
CA GLY A 888 -16.43 10.38 18.29
C GLY A 888 -15.46 11.57 18.30
N PRO A 889 -14.19 11.40 17.88
CA PRO A 889 -13.24 12.50 17.76
C PRO A 889 -13.69 13.63 16.83
N PHE A 890 -14.38 13.30 15.73
CA PHE A 890 -14.95 14.29 14.82
C PHE A 890 -15.98 15.19 15.50
N ASN A 891 -16.97 14.59 16.20
CA ASN A 891 -17.98 15.36 16.92
C ASN A 891 -17.40 16.21 18.03
N TYR A 892 -16.43 15.66 18.77
CA TYR A 892 -15.72 16.42 19.78
C TYR A 892 -15.03 17.64 19.15
N ALA A 893 -14.28 17.45 18.08
CA ALA A 893 -13.58 18.54 17.41
C ALA A 893 -14.52 19.62 16.85
N LEU A 894 -15.71 19.27 16.37
CA LEU A 894 -16.72 20.23 15.95
C LEU A 894 -17.22 21.08 17.12
N GLY A 895 -17.31 20.50 18.33
CA GLY A 895 -17.75 21.20 19.53
C GLY A 895 -16.76 22.24 20.04
N GLU A 896 -15.46 22.08 19.75
CA GLU A 896 -14.38 22.92 20.28
C GLU A 896 -14.20 24.25 19.52
N ASN A 897 -14.94 24.47 18.46
CA ASN A 897 -14.97 25.73 17.68
C ASN A 897 -13.61 26.20 17.13
N TYR A 898 -12.71 25.26 16.83
CA TYR A 898 -11.45 25.58 16.15
C TYR A 898 -11.66 25.75 14.64
N ASP A 899 -10.84 26.58 14.02
CA ASP A 899 -10.83 26.87 12.59
C ASP A 899 -10.22 25.71 11.79
N ILE A 900 -11.04 24.70 11.57
CA ILE A 900 -10.69 23.48 10.85
C ILE A 900 -11.78 23.19 9.81
N THR A 901 -11.38 22.90 8.57
CA THR A 901 -12.29 22.53 7.48
C THR A 901 -12.16 21.04 7.18
N TRP A 902 -13.23 20.27 7.38
CA TRP A 902 -13.31 18.86 6.95
C TRP A 902 -13.88 18.75 5.55
N VAL A 903 -13.11 18.17 4.65
CA VAL A 903 -13.52 17.79 3.28
C VAL A 903 -13.69 16.27 3.27
N ILE A 904 -14.94 15.83 3.20
CA ILE A 904 -15.32 14.43 3.36
C ILE A 904 -15.61 13.81 2.00
N TYR A 905 -14.90 12.75 1.64
CA TYR A 905 -15.12 11.93 0.45
C TYR A 905 -16.12 10.82 0.77
N ASN A 906 -17.39 11.03 0.45
CA ASN A 906 -18.40 10.01 0.66
C ASN A 906 -18.57 9.16 -0.59
N ASN A 907 -17.87 8.03 -0.66
CA ASN A 907 -17.99 7.02 -1.72
C ASN A 907 -18.85 5.81 -1.29
N GLU A 908 -19.54 5.92 -0.16
CA GLU A 908 -20.50 4.96 0.39
C GLU A 908 -19.87 3.59 0.74
N GLY A 909 -18.61 3.55 1.16
CA GLY A 909 -17.98 2.31 1.61
C GLY A 909 -16.48 2.41 1.83
N TYR A 910 -15.89 1.39 2.47
CA TYR A 910 -14.45 1.23 2.57
C TYR A 910 -13.90 0.70 1.25
N MET A 911 -13.75 1.59 0.25
CA MET A 911 -13.49 1.17 -1.13
C MET A 911 -12.10 0.61 -1.35
N ASN A 912 -11.07 1.19 -0.72
CA ASN A 912 -9.69 0.75 -0.91
C ASN A 912 -9.47 -0.68 -0.40
N THR A 913 -10.05 -1.03 0.74
CA THR A 913 -9.85 -2.34 1.37
C THR A 913 -10.71 -3.46 0.77
N GLY A 914 -11.70 -3.15 -0.04
CA GLY A 914 -12.50 -4.18 -0.71
C GLY A 914 -13.99 -3.88 -0.81
N ALA A 915 -14.37 -2.61 -0.78
CA ALA A 915 -15.76 -2.16 -0.88
C ALA A 915 -16.66 -2.74 0.24
N GLN A 916 -16.16 -2.76 1.48
CA GLN A 916 -16.95 -3.08 2.66
C GLN A 916 -17.99 -1.99 2.92
N LYS A 917 -19.09 -2.33 3.60
CA LYS A 917 -20.09 -1.33 3.99
C LYS A 917 -19.51 -0.36 5.03
N SER A 918 -19.88 0.91 4.92
CA SER A 918 -19.66 1.98 5.91
C SER A 918 -20.99 2.48 6.48
N GLY A 919 -20.92 3.40 7.44
CA GLY A 919 -22.08 4.14 7.92
C GLY A 919 -22.78 4.94 6.82
N ALA A 920 -22.04 5.38 5.80
CA ALA A 920 -22.57 6.11 4.64
C ALA A 920 -23.25 5.23 3.60
N THR A 921 -22.98 3.93 3.56
CA THR A 921 -23.57 2.99 2.59
C THR A 921 -25.09 3.01 2.71
N ARG A 922 -25.80 3.16 1.60
CA ARG A 922 -27.27 3.21 1.56
C ARG A 922 -27.90 1.85 1.87
N TYR A 923 -29.16 1.90 2.32
CA TYR A 923 -29.97 0.71 2.52
C TYR A 923 -30.09 -0.10 1.23
N GLY A 924 -29.99 -1.42 1.33
CA GLY A 924 -30.10 -2.32 0.19
C GLY A 924 -28.87 -2.39 -0.72
N CYS A 925 -27.82 -1.59 -0.48
CA CYS A 925 -26.61 -1.63 -1.32
C CYS A 925 -25.81 -2.92 -1.11
N ASP A 926 -25.34 -3.47 -2.24
CA ASP A 926 -24.38 -4.58 -2.30
C ASP A 926 -22.98 -4.13 -1.92
N ARG A 927 -22.41 -4.73 -0.88
CA ARG A 927 -21.04 -4.52 -0.43
C ARG A 927 -20.45 -5.85 0.03
N SER A 928 -19.13 -5.97 0.02
CA SER A 928 -18.45 -7.23 0.37
C SER A 928 -18.81 -7.77 1.77
N THR A 929 -19.13 -6.87 2.71
CA THR A 929 -19.59 -7.24 4.06
C THR A 929 -21.11 -7.19 4.26
N SER A 930 -21.86 -6.91 3.21
CA SER A 930 -23.32 -6.98 3.17
C SER A 930 -23.76 -7.28 1.73
N PRO A 931 -23.49 -8.51 1.26
CA PRO A 931 -23.80 -8.88 -0.12
C PRO A 931 -25.29 -9.03 -0.36
N ILE A 932 -25.72 -8.80 -1.61
CA ILE A 932 -27.05 -9.17 -2.07
C ILE A 932 -27.00 -10.63 -2.54
N GLY A 933 -27.96 -11.43 -2.09
CA GLY A 933 -28.11 -12.84 -2.47
C GLY A 933 -29.45 -13.38 -2.06
N GLN A 934 -29.64 -14.70 -2.13
CA GLN A 934 -30.93 -15.35 -1.77
C GLN A 934 -31.31 -15.16 -0.29
N VAL A 935 -30.32 -14.99 0.59
CA VAL A 935 -30.52 -14.87 2.05
C VAL A 935 -30.35 -13.42 2.53
N TYR A 936 -29.49 -12.63 1.88
CA TYR A 936 -29.16 -11.28 2.30
C TYR A 936 -29.58 -10.26 1.26
N GLY A 937 -30.30 -9.22 1.68
CA GLY A 937 -30.79 -8.12 0.83
C GLY A 937 -29.84 -6.90 0.78
N GLY A 938 -28.54 -7.08 0.94
CA GLY A 938 -27.60 -5.96 1.04
C GLY A 938 -27.54 -5.37 2.45
N LYS A 939 -27.16 -4.09 2.56
CA LYS A 939 -27.11 -3.39 3.86
C LYS A 939 -28.54 -3.19 4.42
N THR A 940 -28.74 -3.62 5.64
CA THR A 940 -30.08 -3.61 6.31
C THR A 940 -30.32 -2.39 7.19
N THR A 941 -29.35 -1.51 7.36
CA THR A 941 -29.47 -0.28 8.16
C THR A 941 -29.46 0.96 7.28
N LEU A 942 -30.18 2.01 7.69
CA LEU A 942 -30.13 3.30 7.01
C LEU A 942 -28.73 3.92 7.13
N HIS A 943 -28.38 4.75 6.15
CA HIS A 943 -27.14 5.52 6.19
C HIS A 943 -27.22 6.67 7.20
N ARG A 944 -26.08 6.98 7.80
CA ARG A 944 -25.93 8.15 8.66
C ARG A 944 -25.90 9.44 7.82
N ARG A 945 -26.25 10.57 8.42
CA ARG A 945 -26.29 11.89 7.76
C ARG A 945 -25.35 12.85 8.48
N ILE A 946 -24.06 12.82 8.13
CA ILE A 946 -23.02 13.59 8.82
C ILE A 946 -23.22 15.10 8.72
N VAL A 947 -23.62 15.62 7.54
CA VAL A 947 -23.93 17.06 7.39
C VAL A 947 -25.07 17.47 8.31
N SER A 948 -26.13 16.68 8.39
CA SER A 948 -27.26 16.97 9.32
C SER A 948 -26.83 16.89 10.79
N GLN A 949 -25.88 16.00 11.13
CA GLN A 949 -25.29 15.90 12.46
C GLN A 949 -24.47 17.16 12.78
N ALA A 950 -23.65 17.64 11.85
CA ALA A 950 -22.89 18.89 11.98
C ALA A 950 -23.79 20.12 12.09
N MET A 951 -24.90 20.18 11.33
CA MET A 951 -25.90 21.27 11.41
C MET A 951 -26.60 21.37 12.79
N GLY A 952 -26.56 20.31 13.59
CA GLY A 952 -27.05 20.33 14.97
C GLY A 952 -26.18 21.15 15.93
N ILE A 953 -24.99 21.56 15.49
CA ILE A 953 -24.04 22.39 16.27
C ILE A 953 -24.06 23.80 15.66
N SER A 954 -24.55 24.78 16.42
CA SER A 954 -24.93 26.11 15.93
C SER A 954 -23.81 26.96 15.33
N HIS A 955 -22.54 26.67 15.65
CA HIS A 955 -21.37 27.40 15.15
C HIS A 955 -20.61 26.67 14.04
N VAL A 956 -21.18 25.61 13.45
CA VAL A 956 -20.55 24.83 12.38
C VAL A 956 -21.08 25.28 11.01
N TYR A 957 -20.15 25.58 10.09
CA TYR A 957 -20.51 25.72 8.68
C TYR A 957 -20.68 24.32 8.06
N ALA A 958 -21.77 24.04 7.43
CA ALA A 958 -22.03 22.70 6.87
C ALA A 958 -22.58 22.77 5.43
N ALA A 959 -21.99 22.00 4.53
CA ALA A 959 -22.41 21.93 3.13
C ALA A 959 -22.32 20.51 2.59
N LYS A 960 -23.21 20.17 1.63
CA LYS A 960 -23.13 18.94 0.84
C LYS A 960 -23.00 19.32 -0.62
N LEU A 961 -22.01 18.75 -1.29
CA LEU A 961 -21.61 19.13 -2.65
C LEU A 961 -21.50 17.90 -3.57
N SER A 962 -21.41 18.20 -4.84
CA SER A 962 -21.18 17.27 -5.93
C SER A 962 -20.17 17.84 -6.91
N ILE A 963 -19.44 16.97 -7.61
CA ILE A 963 -18.46 17.37 -8.64
C ILE A 963 -19.12 17.71 -9.99
N ASP A 964 -20.41 17.51 -10.16
CA ASP A 964 -21.12 17.82 -11.41
C ASP A 964 -21.19 19.32 -11.67
N ASN A 965 -21.08 20.15 -10.64
CA ASN A 965 -20.98 21.60 -10.74
C ASN A 965 -19.72 22.12 -10.04
N PRO A 966 -18.55 21.95 -10.66
CA PRO A 966 -17.26 22.22 -10.02
C PRO A 966 -17.08 23.70 -9.67
N PHE A 967 -17.63 24.61 -10.42
CA PHE A 967 -17.52 26.07 -10.14
C PHE A 967 -18.32 26.46 -8.90
N TYR A 968 -19.50 25.86 -8.72
CA TYR A 968 -20.29 26.05 -7.50
C TYR A 968 -19.54 25.42 -6.29
N ALA A 969 -18.99 24.24 -6.48
CA ALA A 969 -18.20 23.58 -5.44
C ALA A 969 -17.01 24.43 -4.99
N ILE A 970 -16.26 25.04 -5.93
CA ILE A 970 -15.16 25.96 -5.60
C ILE A 970 -15.66 27.14 -4.78
N LYS A 971 -16.80 27.72 -5.13
CA LYS A 971 -17.39 28.84 -4.38
C LYS A 971 -17.66 28.45 -2.93
N ILE A 972 -18.34 27.34 -2.70
CA ILE A 972 -18.68 26.85 -1.36
C ILE A 972 -17.42 26.44 -0.57
N LEU A 973 -16.45 25.83 -1.22
CA LEU A 973 -15.16 25.51 -0.59
C LEU A 973 -14.43 26.78 -0.14
N LYS A 974 -14.43 27.84 -0.95
CA LYS A 974 -13.90 29.15 -0.52
C LYS A 974 -14.61 29.68 0.71
N GLU A 975 -15.93 29.60 0.75
CA GLU A 975 -16.74 30.03 1.90
C GLU A 975 -16.40 29.20 3.15
N ALA A 976 -16.30 27.87 3.02
CA ALA A 976 -15.98 26.96 4.09
C ALA A 976 -14.55 27.16 4.65
N ILE A 977 -13.56 27.34 3.77
CA ILE A 977 -12.17 27.60 4.17
C ILE A 977 -12.01 28.99 4.76
N ALA A 978 -12.74 29.98 4.26
CA ALA A 978 -12.73 31.34 4.81
C ALA A 978 -13.43 31.42 6.18
N TYR A 979 -14.36 30.52 6.49
CA TYR A 979 -15.12 30.54 7.74
C TYR A 979 -14.20 30.41 8.97
N SER A 980 -14.41 31.28 9.98
CA SER A 980 -13.66 31.28 11.22
C SER A 980 -14.34 30.36 12.24
N GLY A 981 -14.09 29.09 12.15
CA GLY A 981 -14.70 28.03 12.95
C GLY A 981 -14.71 26.70 12.21
N PRO A 982 -15.30 25.66 12.80
CA PRO A 982 -15.35 24.36 12.18
C PRO A 982 -16.27 24.35 10.95
N SER A 983 -15.77 23.81 9.85
CA SER A 983 -16.49 23.72 8.58
C SER A 983 -16.53 22.27 8.10
N VAL A 984 -17.70 21.80 7.68
CA VAL A 984 -17.90 20.43 7.18
C VAL A 984 -18.44 20.50 5.75
N VAL A 985 -17.65 20.00 4.81
CA VAL A 985 -18.03 19.94 3.38
C VAL A 985 -17.99 18.48 2.94
N GLU A 986 -19.15 17.89 2.72
CA GLU A 986 -19.29 16.52 2.25
C GLU A 986 -19.50 16.49 0.74
N PHE A 987 -18.67 15.75 0.04
CA PHE A 987 -18.86 15.45 -1.38
C PHE A 987 -19.35 14.00 -1.55
N PHE A 988 -20.37 13.81 -2.37
CA PHE A 988 -20.58 12.50 -2.95
C PHE A 988 -19.44 12.22 -3.93
N SER A 989 -18.68 11.16 -3.64
CA SER A 989 -17.49 10.76 -4.41
C SER A 989 -17.77 9.49 -5.21
N ALA A 990 -18.00 9.63 -6.51
CA ALA A 990 -18.19 8.47 -7.37
C ALA A 990 -16.92 7.61 -7.42
N CYS A 991 -17.08 6.32 -7.10
CA CYS A 991 -16.01 5.33 -7.15
C CYS A 991 -16.27 4.36 -8.31
N PRO A 992 -15.55 4.45 -9.47
CA PRO A 992 -15.80 3.59 -10.62
C PRO A 992 -15.75 2.09 -10.28
N GLN A 993 -14.84 1.69 -9.40
CA GLN A 993 -14.71 0.29 -8.96
C GLN A 993 -15.79 -0.16 -7.99
N GLY A 994 -16.07 0.65 -6.96
CA GLY A 994 -17.05 0.31 -5.92
C GLY A 994 -18.49 0.42 -6.39
N HIS A 995 -18.77 1.34 -7.31
CA HIS A 995 -20.08 1.51 -7.91
C HIS A 995 -20.23 0.75 -9.24
N GLN A 996 -19.17 0.08 -9.71
CA GLN A 996 -19.16 -0.70 -10.96
C GLN A 996 -19.62 0.11 -12.19
N THR A 997 -19.07 1.31 -12.33
CA THR A 997 -19.43 2.26 -13.38
C THR A 997 -18.26 2.51 -14.33
N HIS A 998 -18.52 3.15 -15.46
CA HIS A 998 -17.46 3.61 -16.36
C HIS A 998 -16.61 4.70 -15.71
N ASP A 999 -15.33 4.75 -16.05
CA ASP A 999 -14.37 5.69 -15.48
C ASP A 999 -14.74 7.17 -15.76
N TRP A 1000 -15.43 7.45 -16.86
CA TRP A 1000 -15.92 8.79 -17.23
C TRP A 1000 -17.21 9.22 -16.51
N ALA A 1001 -17.94 8.31 -15.89
CA ALA A 1001 -19.28 8.54 -15.40
C ALA A 1001 -19.35 9.32 -14.07
N GLY A 1002 -18.23 9.63 -13.43
CA GLY A 1002 -18.17 10.29 -12.12
C GLY A 1002 -19.05 11.54 -12.00
N PRO A 1003 -18.92 12.57 -12.87
CA PRO A 1003 -19.76 13.76 -12.80
C PRO A 1003 -21.25 13.47 -13.01
N LEU A 1004 -21.58 12.55 -13.92
CA LEU A 1004 -22.97 12.18 -14.20
C LEU A 1004 -23.63 11.48 -13.01
N ILE A 1005 -22.92 10.52 -12.40
CA ILE A 1005 -23.42 9.81 -11.22
C ILE A 1005 -23.58 10.78 -10.05
N SER A 1006 -22.62 11.68 -9.86
CA SER A 1006 -22.69 12.69 -8.82
C SER A 1006 -23.90 13.59 -8.96
N ARG A 1007 -24.32 13.90 -10.19
CA ARG A 1007 -25.56 14.64 -10.45
C ARG A 1007 -26.82 13.86 -10.11
N MET A 1008 -26.81 12.55 -10.38
CA MET A 1008 -27.96 11.67 -10.11
C MET A 1008 -28.16 11.38 -8.62
N MET A 1009 -27.09 11.43 -7.84
CA MET A 1009 -27.07 11.15 -6.41
C MET A 1009 -27.36 12.36 -5.55
#